data_f5daf1bb15b0b9bab7c54868d6d2747e
#
_entry.id   f5daf1bb15b0b9bab7c54868d6d2747e
#
_cell.length_a   1.000
_cell.length_b   1.000
_cell.length_c   1.000
_cell.angle_alpha   90.00
_cell.angle_beta   90.00
_cell.angle_gamma   90.00
#
_symmetry.space_group_name_H-M   'P 1'
#
loop_
_entity.id
_entity.type
_entity.pdbx_description
1 polymer ?
#
loop_
_entity_poly.entity_id
_entity_poly.type
_entity_poly.pdbx_seq_one_letter_code
_entity_poly.pdbx_strand_id
1 'polypeptide(L)'
;MNIEFSYPTWYVLICILLGLLYSFVFYRKENLLNEVKKVVVYTMAFFRFISVCILALLLLEPLIEIENQIIEKPVLVIAHDNSESLLVNKDSAFINSDYLIALSSFKEKLEEKYEVKSFTFGDEVKLGLEIDFTDKQTGVSEFLEELYTRYYGRNLGAVILASDGIINKGSNPLYEIKKIKHTPFFTVALGDTLVRKDLILNNIVHNRLAYKGNDFPVEIIVKANQFEGSKAKVSVTKDGVELFSKTVFFEASSDVITLSLILEAKSSGKQRYVVNVEELAGELTYVNNKREFYMDILDNKQEILILGKAPHPDIAAMQSALEKNVNYEVSSKLIADYEGEAKKYSLVIFHQLPSGNLQQNTLVEKIIKNGIPSIFVLGSGTNYNQFNNYNLGLKLIGVNGVNNVTASINTAFSQFTVSESLKQAIPKFPPFKTPFAGNYKVANSSTVLLYQKIGVTLTDYPLLVFNEKNDSKYGFIIGEGIWRWKLNDYSNNKSHDNFNNLVSKMVQYLALKEDKSKFRVYCENTFLENQAVVFESELYNDSYELVNEEGVVIEITNQSGEVYPAKSFSRSGNAYRLDAGIFEVGEYSYNATVTFGGKKLDQSGEFTVRELKAEYTNVVADHGLLYNIANNTGGEMFYPNELDRLAEAIFNKEEIVDISYTEKDVSDVINWKWIFALIMVLLSLEWFMRKRNGAY
;
A
#
# COMPACT_ATOMS: atom_id res chain seq x y z
N MET A 1 -51.42 -18.38 -14.20
CA MET A 1 -52.06 -17.63 -13.11
C MET A 1 -52.62 -18.64 -12.13
N ASN A 2 -51.97 -18.85 -11.03
CA ASN A 2 -52.39 -19.79 -9.98
C ASN A 2 -52.80 -18.98 -8.75
N ILE A 3 -53.85 -19.43 -8.05
CA ILE A 3 -54.28 -18.82 -6.80
C ILE A 3 -53.84 -19.79 -5.70
N GLU A 4 -52.96 -19.28 -4.86
CA GLU A 4 -52.52 -19.98 -3.65
C GLU A 4 -53.08 -19.25 -2.40
N PHE A 5 -53.40 -20.01 -1.39
CA PHE A 5 -53.87 -19.46 -0.12
C PHE A 5 -52.78 -19.66 0.94
N SER A 6 -52.56 -18.63 1.76
CA SER A 6 -51.62 -18.76 2.90
C SER A 6 -52.09 -19.79 3.92
N TYR A 7 -53.38 -20.19 3.86
CA TYR A 7 -53.99 -21.21 4.71
C TYR A 7 -54.48 -22.40 3.92
N PRO A 8 -54.70 -23.58 4.52
CA PRO A 8 -55.21 -24.77 3.86
C PRO A 8 -56.51 -24.50 3.10
N THR A 9 -56.62 -24.94 1.84
CA THR A 9 -57.74 -24.65 0.92
C THR A 9 -59.10 -25.05 1.44
N TRP A 10 -59.19 -26.04 2.37
CA TRP A 10 -60.45 -26.44 2.98
C TRP A 10 -61.07 -25.34 3.88
N TYR A 11 -60.32 -24.31 4.30
CA TYR A 11 -60.86 -23.13 5.03
C TYR A 11 -61.82 -22.31 4.17
N VAL A 12 -61.77 -22.44 2.87
CA VAL A 12 -62.75 -21.87 1.93
C VAL A 12 -64.17 -22.34 2.29
N LEU A 13 -64.32 -23.64 2.65
CA LEU A 13 -65.60 -24.18 3.10
C LEU A 13 -66.10 -23.51 4.41
N ILE A 14 -65.18 -23.20 5.30
CA ILE A 14 -65.50 -22.47 6.54
C ILE A 14 -65.97 -21.05 6.23
N CYS A 15 -65.36 -20.35 5.28
CA CYS A 15 -65.76 -19.02 4.85
C CYS A 15 -67.17 -19.03 4.24
N ILE A 16 -67.51 -20.02 3.44
CA ILE A 16 -68.83 -20.20 2.86
C ILE A 16 -69.86 -20.48 3.97
N LEU A 17 -69.51 -21.39 4.91
CA LEU A 17 -70.40 -21.77 6.04
C LEU A 17 -70.63 -20.54 6.96
N LEU A 18 -69.61 -19.76 7.24
CA LEU A 18 -69.72 -18.49 8.00
C LEU A 18 -70.63 -17.49 7.31
N GLY A 19 -70.48 -17.31 5.97
CA GLY A 19 -71.34 -16.44 5.20
C GLY A 19 -72.81 -16.88 5.24
N LEU A 20 -73.08 -18.21 5.09
CA LEU A 20 -74.42 -18.79 5.19
C LEU A 20 -75.02 -18.60 6.60
N LEU A 21 -74.26 -18.93 7.62
CA LEU A 21 -74.72 -18.84 9.00
C LEU A 21 -75.02 -17.39 9.38
N TYR A 22 -74.13 -16.47 8.99
CA TYR A 22 -74.32 -15.03 9.27
C TYR A 22 -75.55 -14.48 8.56
N SER A 23 -75.73 -14.78 7.28
CA SER A 23 -76.88 -14.36 6.48
C SER A 23 -78.19 -14.97 7.02
N PHE A 24 -78.18 -16.27 7.41
CA PHE A 24 -79.35 -16.95 7.95
C PHE A 24 -79.74 -16.39 9.30
N VAL A 25 -78.79 -16.23 10.25
CA VAL A 25 -79.09 -15.68 11.59
C VAL A 25 -79.61 -14.26 11.53
N PHE A 26 -79.04 -13.47 10.63
CA PHE A 26 -79.41 -12.07 10.46
C PHE A 26 -80.83 -11.89 9.93
N TYR A 27 -81.19 -12.63 8.87
CA TYR A 27 -82.51 -12.50 8.26
C TYR A 27 -83.62 -13.33 8.95
N ARG A 28 -83.30 -14.32 9.79
CA ARG A 28 -84.30 -15.07 10.56
C ARG A 28 -84.88 -14.38 11.74
N LYS A 29 -84.13 -13.44 12.36
CA LYS A 29 -84.56 -12.70 13.58
C LYS A 29 -85.22 -11.35 13.28
N GLU A 30 -85.43 -10.95 12.06
CA GLU A 30 -85.83 -9.63 11.68
C GLU A 30 -87.37 -9.56 11.40
N ASN A 31 -88.17 -9.21 12.44
CA ASN A 31 -89.61 -9.20 12.39
C ASN A 31 -90.12 -8.07 11.44
N LEU A 32 -89.35 -7.05 11.12
CA LEU A 32 -89.71 -5.95 10.21
C LEU A 32 -89.82 -6.36 8.75
N LEU A 33 -89.36 -7.51 8.36
CA LEU A 33 -89.42 -8.02 7.01
C LEU A 33 -90.57 -8.99 6.70
N ASN A 34 -91.46 -9.25 7.68
CA ASN A 34 -92.57 -10.23 7.50
C ASN A 34 -93.58 -9.83 6.45
N GLU A 35 -93.73 -8.50 6.15
CA GLU A 35 -94.65 -7.97 5.09
C GLU A 35 -94.00 -7.82 3.72
N VAL A 36 -92.68 -8.08 3.60
CA VAL A 36 -91.94 -7.95 2.34
C VAL A 36 -91.98 -9.24 1.56
N LYS A 37 -92.10 -9.13 0.21
CA LYS A 37 -92.10 -10.32 -0.69
C LYS A 37 -90.90 -11.17 -0.43
N LYS A 38 -91.05 -12.47 -0.19
CA LYS A 38 -90.01 -13.46 0.12
C LYS A 38 -88.79 -13.40 -0.88
N VAL A 39 -89.11 -13.13 -2.16
CA VAL A 39 -88.07 -12.98 -3.20
C VAL A 39 -87.06 -11.87 -2.87
N VAL A 40 -87.55 -10.71 -2.37
CA VAL A 40 -86.73 -9.55 -2.03
C VAL A 40 -85.86 -9.85 -0.80
N VAL A 41 -86.41 -10.53 0.19
CA VAL A 41 -85.70 -10.97 1.38
C VAL A 41 -84.58 -11.93 1.03
N TYR A 42 -84.85 -12.91 0.16
CA TYR A 42 -83.81 -13.83 -0.30
C TYR A 42 -82.72 -13.15 -1.14
N THR A 43 -83.03 -12.11 -1.93
CA THR A 43 -82.07 -11.33 -2.69
C THR A 43 -81.16 -10.53 -1.75
N MET A 44 -81.71 -9.91 -0.72
CA MET A 44 -80.94 -9.15 0.29
C MET A 44 -80.02 -10.11 1.10
N ALA A 45 -80.58 -11.28 1.49
CA ALA A 45 -79.80 -12.31 2.17
C ALA A 45 -78.62 -12.84 1.33
N PHE A 46 -78.85 -12.97 0.00
CA PHE A 46 -77.85 -13.39 -0.96
C PHE A 46 -76.73 -12.34 -1.11
N PHE A 47 -77.06 -11.02 -1.18
CA PHE A 47 -76.03 -9.97 -1.22
C PHE A 47 -75.19 -9.95 0.05
N ARG A 48 -75.80 -10.12 1.21
CA ARG A 48 -75.12 -10.24 2.49
C ARG A 48 -74.24 -11.45 2.56
N PHE A 49 -74.73 -12.57 2.12
CA PHE A 49 -73.99 -13.84 2.06
C PHE A 49 -72.70 -13.67 1.23
N ILE A 50 -72.83 -13.12 -0.01
CA ILE A 50 -71.68 -12.91 -0.90
C ILE A 50 -70.69 -11.97 -0.27
N SER A 51 -71.14 -10.82 0.31
CA SER A 51 -70.26 -9.85 0.92
C SER A 51 -69.46 -10.43 2.08
N VAL A 52 -70.08 -11.24 2.94
CA VAL A 52 -69.41 -11.88 4.06
C VAL A 52 -68.49 -12.98 3.59
N CYS A 53 -68.87 -13.78 2.55
CA CYS A 53 -67.98 -14.76 1.97
C CYS A 53 -66.71 -14.12 1.37
N ILE A 54 -66.86 -13.02 0.60
CA ILE A 54 -65.69 -12.32 0.03
C ILE A 54 -64.80 -11.78 1.13
N LEU A 55 -65.36 -11.17 2.17
CA LEU A 55 -64.57 -10.68 3.31
C LEU A 55 -63.82 -11.83 4.03
N ALA A 56 -64.52 -12.97 4.26
CA ALA A 56 -63.91 -14.12 4.90
C ALA A 56 -62.83 -14.79 4.01
N LEU A 57 -63.02 -14.81 2.70
CA LEU A 57 -62.03 -15.30 1.74
C LEU A 57 -60.80 -14.40 1.68
N LEU A 58 -60.99 -13.07 1.76
CA LEU A 58 -59.83 -12.14 1.80
C LEU A 58 -58.97 -12.31 3.08
N LEU A 59 -59.58 -12.77 4.19
CA LEU A 59 -58.83 -13.10 5.41
C LEU A 59 -57.99 -14.36 5.31
N LEU A 60 -58.18 -15.18 4.24
CA LEU A 60 -57.30 -16.31 3.93
C LEU A 60 -56.07 -15.88 3.12
N GLU A 61 -55.90 -14.58 2.92
CA GLU A 61 -54.74 -14.00 2.18
C GLU A 61 -54.49 -14.72 0.85
N PRO A 62 -55.46 -14.69 -0.06
CA PRO A 62 -55.26 -15.33 -1.39
C PRO A 62 -54.17 -14.57 -2.14
N LEU A 63 -53.16 -15.34 -2.58
CA LEU A 63 -52.01 -14.89 -3.39
C LEU A 63 -52.25 -15.27 -4.84
N ILE A 64 -51.98 -14.36 -5.75
CA ILE A 64 -51.99 -14.61 -7.18
C ILE A 64 -50.54 -14.65 -7.66
N GLU A 65 -50.14 -15.78 -8.16
CA GLU A 65 -48.85 -15.98 -8.80
C GLU A 65 -49.03 -15.76 -10.34
N ILE A 66 -48.32 -14.72 -10.80
CA ILE A 66 -48.23 -14.40 -12.23
C ILE A 66 -46.82 -14.72 -12.67
N GLU A 67 -46.70 -15.64 -13.61
CA GLU A 67 -45.42 -15.95 -14.25
C GLU A 67 -45.22 -15.00 -15.43
N ASN A 68 -44.27 -14.10 -15.31
CA ASN A 68 -43.82 -13.20 -16.36
C ASN A 68 -42.54 -13.79 -16.99
N GLN A 69 -42.54 -13.99 -18.29
CA GLN A 69 -41.32 -14.30 -19.03
C GLN A 69 -40.59 -12.99 -19.28
N ILE A 70 -39.41 -12.87 -18.69
CA ILE A 70 -38.48 -11.76 -18.93
C ILE A 70 -37.46 -12.29 -19.94
N ILE A 71 -37.32 -11.58 -21.05
CA ILE A 71 -36.29 -11.81 -22.04
C ILE A 71 -35.19 -10.80 -21.80
N GLU A 72 -34.04 -11.30 -21.36
CA GLU A 72 -32.84 -10.51 -21.19
C GLU A 72 -31.97 -10.59 -22.43
N LYS A 73 -31.79 -9.46 -23.12
CA LYS A 73 -30.89 -9.38 -24.28
C LYS A 73 -29.45 -9.59 -23.85
N PRO A 74 -28.61 -10.21 -24.67
CA PRO A 74 -27.19 -10.31 -24.37
C PRO A 74 -26.54 -8.93 -24.40
N VAL A 75 -25.74 -8.66 -23.36
CA VAL A 75 -24.94 -7.46 -23.26
C VAL A 75 -23.62 -7.70 -24.00
N LEU A 76 -23.28 -6.82 -24.93
CA LEU A 76 -21.97 -6.75 -25.55
C LEU A 76 -21.18 -5.62 -24.94
N VAL A 77 -19.94 -5.90 -24.57
CA VAL A 77 -19.04 -4.87 -23.99
C VAL A 77 -17.95 -4.55 -25.00
N ILE A 78 -17.83 -3.27 -25.35
CA ILE A 78 -16.70 -2.74 -26.13
C ILE A 78 -15.77 -2.03 -25.14
N ALA A 79 -14.55 -2.54 -24.99
CA ALA A 79 -13.51 -1.97 -24.17
C ALA A 79 -12.35 -1.50 -25.06
N HIS A 80 -12.03 -0.23 -24.96
CA HIS A 80 -10.96 0.39 -25.76
C HIS A 80 -9.84 0.91 -24.88
N ASP A 81 -8.62 0.60 -25.24
CA ASP A 81 -7.41 1.14 -24.68
C ASP A 81 -7.28 2.63 -25.00
N ASN A 82 -7.07 3.44 -23.98
CA ASN A 82 -6.92 4.90 -24.11
C ASN A 82 -5.48 5.38 -23.89
N SER A 83 -4.50 4.46 -23.92
CA SER A 83 -3.11 4.77 -23.62
C SER A 83 -2.37 5.53 -24.75
N GLU A 84 -1.39 6.34 -24.36
CA GLU A 84 -0.53 7.10 -25.28
C GLU A 84 0.26 6.19 -26.23
N SER A 85 0.55 4.93 -25.86
CA SER A 85 1.34 3.97 -26.67
C SER A 85 0.78 3.79 -28.07
N LEU A 86 -0.55 3.85 -28.22
CA LEU A 86 -1.25 3.69 -29.49
C LEU A 86 -0.91 4.80 -30.49
N LEU A 87 -0.50 5.98 -30.02
CA LEU A 87 -0.12 7.11 -30.89
C LEU A 87 1.40 7.21 -31.16
N VAL A 88 2.23 6.39 -30.50
CA VAL A 88 3.68 6.41 -30.70
C VAL A 88 4.09 5.83 -32.07
N ASN A 89 3.29 4.92 -32.62
CA ASN A 89 3.57 4.20 -33.85
C ASN A 89 3.14 4.94 -35.13
N LYS A 90 3.63 4.50 -36.29
CA LYS A 90 3.31 5.11 -37.60
C LYS A 90 1.83 5.07 -37.98
N ASP A 91 1.09 4.15 -37.41
CA ASP A 91 -0.36 3.99 -37.68
C ASP A 91 -1.22 4.95 -36.84
N SER A 92 -0.58 5.83 -36.04
CA SER A 92 -1.25 6.80 -35.18
C SER A 92 -2.27 7.69 -35.92
N ALA A 93 -1.94 8.14 -37.14
CA ALA A 93 -2.86 8.94 -37.94
C ALA A 93 -4.13 8.16 -38.31
N PHE A 94 -4.00 6.90 -38.72
CA PHE A 94 -5.12 6.01 -39.00
C PHE A 94 -5.94 5.70 -37.74
N ILE A 95 -5.27 5.38 -36.66
CA ILE A 95 -5.92 5.06 -35.37
C ILE A 95 -6.72 6.27 -34.86
N ASN A 96 -6.15 7.48 -34.94
CA ASN A 96 -6.79 8.70 -34.42
C ASN A 96 -7.87 9.27 -35.36
N SER A 97 -8.11 8.70 -36.53
CA SER A 97 -9.10 9.23 -37.47
C SER A 97 -10.02 8.14 -38.02
N ASP A 98 -9.59 7.41 -39.03
CA ASP A 98 -10.43 6.49 -39.79
C ASP A 98 -10.93 5.31 -38.95
N TYR A 99 -10.09 4.80 -38.05
CA TYR A 99 -10.45 3.72 -37.15
C TYR A 99 -11.52 4.14 -36.13
N LEU A 100 -11.45 5.31 -35.53
CA LEU A 100 -12.46 5.79 -34.57
C LEU A 100 -13.83 5.98 -35.22
N ILE A 101 -13.85 6.44 -36.49
CA ILE A 101 -15.08 6.54 -37.27
C ILE A 101 -15.65 5.15 -37.53
N ALA A 102 -14.82 4.19 -37.96
CA ALA A 102 -15.22 2.82 -38.18
C ALA A 102 -15.70 2.14 -36.88
N LEU A 103 -15.06 2.38 -35.76
CA LEU A 103 -15.45 1.87 -34.44
C LEU A 103 -16.83 2.40 -34.02
N SER A 104 -17.12 3.67 -34.27
CA SER A 104 -18.43 4.26 -33.99
C SER A 104 -19.53 3.60 -34.84
N SER A 105 -19.29 3.41 -36.14
CA SER A 105 -20.21 2.72 -37.04
C SER A 105 -20.39 1.25 -36.66
N PHE A 106 -19.32 0.58 -36.24
CA PHE A 106 -19.36 -0.80 -35.73
C PHE A 106 -20.23 -0.90 -34.47
N LYS A 107 -20.09 0.04 -33.52
CA LYS A 107 -20.94 0.11 -32.34
C LYS A 107 -22.42 0.26 -32.70
N GLU A 108 -22.76 1.22 -33.58
CA GLU A 108 -24.14 1.43 -34.05
C GLU A 108 -24.74 0.16 -34.66
N LYS A 109 -23.95 -0.54 -35.47
CA LYS A 109 -24.36 -1.82 -36.11
C LYS A 109 -24.67 -2.90 -35.06
N LEU A 110 -23.93 -2.98 -33.96
CA LEU A 110 -24.19 -3.93 -32.88
C LEU A 110 -25.41 -3.52 -32.04
N GLU A 111 -25.66 -2.23 -31.83
CA GLU A 111 -26.80 -1.69 -31.07
C GLU A 111 -28.15 -2.03 -31.72
N GLU A 112 -28.19 -2.33 -33.00
CA GLU A 112 -29.43 -2.79 -33.68
C GLU A 112 -29.97 -4.10 -33.08
N LYS A 113 -29.10 -5.00 -32.59
CA LYS A 113 -29.49 -6.34 -32.14
C LYS A 113 -29.24 -6.56 -30.65
N TYR A 114 -28.22 -5.94 -30.08
CA TYR A 114 -27.71 -6.20 -28.72
C TYR A 114 -27.78 -4.99 -27.83
N GLU A 115 -27.71 -5.19 -26.52
CA GLU A 115 -27.41 -4.12 -25.58
C GLU A 115 -25.90 -3.87 -25.53
N VAL A 116 -25.40 -2.75 -26.07
CA VAL A 116 -23.98 -2.46 -26.14
C VAL A 116 -23.59 -1.52 -25.00
N LYS A 117 -22.57 -1.90 -24.24
CA LYS A 117 -21.90 -1.07 -23.23
C LYS A 117 -20.48 -0.80 -23.66
N SER A 118 -20.02 0.42 -23.46
CA SER A 118 -18.67 0.83 -23.84
C SER A 118 -17.87 1.24 -22.64
N PHE A 119 -16.58 0.94 -22.65
CA PHE A 119 -15.60 1.34 -21.66
C PHE A 119 -14.33 1.80 -22.34
N THR A 120 -13.66 2.76 -21.74
CA THR A 120 -12.25 3.03 -21.98
C THR A 120 -11.44 2.61 -20.76
N PHE A 121 -10.23 2.13 -20.99
CA PHE A 121 -9.32 1.74 -19.92
C PHE A 121 -7.90 2.23 -20.23
N GLY A 122 -7.16 2.49 -19.18
CA GLY A 122 -5.81 3.03 -19.20
C GLY A 122 -5.36 3.27 -17.76
N ASP A 123 -5.19 4.52 -17.36
CA ASP A 123 -4.94 4.90 -15.96
C ASP A 123 -6.11 4.49 -15.05
N GLU A 124 -7.33 4.64 -15.53
CA GLU A 124 -8.56 4.24 -14.86
C GLU A 124 -9.54 3.62 -15.86
N VAL A 125 -10.54 2.91 -15.35
CA VAL A 125 -11.63 2.37 -16.16
C VAL A 125 -12.81 3.35 -16.16
N LYS A 126 -13.20 3.83 -17.35
CA LYS A 126 -14.29 4.79 -17.51
C LYS A 126 -15.41 4.22 -18.35
N LEU A 127 -16.65 4.55 -18.00
CA LEU A 127 -17.82 4.23 -18.82
C LEU A 127 -17.92 5.20 -19.99
N GLY A 128 -18.14 4.66 -21.18
CA GLY A 128 -18.24 5.44 -22.42
C GLY A 128 -17.15 5.05 -23.41
N LEU A 129 -17.15 5.71 -24.57
CA LEU A 129 -16.16 5.52 -25.63
C LEU A 129 -15.53 6.88 -25.99
N GLU A 130 -15.20 7.67 -24.94
CA GLU A 130 -14.45 8.90 -25.13
C GLU A 130 -12.96 8.55 -25.15
N ILE A 131 -12.40 8.48 -26.35
CA ILE A 131 -11.03 8.07 -26.62
C ILE A 131 -10.24 9.32 -27.01
N ASP A 132 -9.27 9.70 -26.20
CA ASP A 132 -8.38 10.84 -26.41
C ASP A 132 -6.90 10.46 -26.39
N PHE A 133 -6.59 9.18 -26.07
CA PHE A 133 -5.24 8.61 -26.00
C PHE A 133 -4.29 9.37 -25.06
N THR A 134 -4.80 9.77 -23.90
CA THR A 134 -4.02 10.57 -22.93
C THR A 134 -3.56 9.77 -21.70
N ASP A 135 -4.03 8.54 -21.56
CA ASP A 135 -3.69 7.71 -20.40
C ASP A 135 -2.24 7.21 -20.49
N LYS A 136 -1.52 7.31 -19.39
CA LYS A 136 -0.07 7.04 -19.29
C LYS A 136 0.26 5.61 -18.84
N GLN A 137 -0.76 4.81 -18.62
CA GLN A 137 -0.67 3.38 -18.27
C GLN A 137 -1.78 2.59 -18.94
N THR A 138 -1.57 1.27 -19.08
CA THR A 138 -2.55 0.33 -19.62
C THR A 138 -2.87 -0.75 -18.60
N GLY A 139 -4.05 -0.64 -17.97
CA GLY A 139 -4.56 -1.51 -16.90
C GLY A 139 -5.67 -2.46 -17.35
N VAL A 140 -5.37 -3.47 -18.18
CA VAL A 140 -6.38 -4.46 -18.67
C VAL A 140 -6.96 -5.29 -17.52
N SER A 141 -6.16 -5.65 -16.53
CA SER A 141 -6.63 -6.44 -15.38
C SER A 141 -7.68 -5.70 -14.56
N GLU A 142 -7.54 -4.40 -14.38
CA GLU A 142 -8.50 -3.56 -13.66
C GLU A 142 -9.83 -3.49 -14.41
N PHE A 143 -9.78 -3.37 -15.74
CA PHE A 143 -10.99 -3.46 -16.57
C PHE A 143 -11.69 -4.81 -16.41
N LEU A 144 -10.94 -5.92 -16.42
CA LEU A 144 -11.52 -7.26 -16.26
C LEU A 144 -12.16 -7.48 -14.89
N GLU A 145 -11.58 -6.94 -13.83
CA GLU A 145 -12.18 -6.97 -12.48
C GLU A 145 -13.47 -6.16 -12.40
N GLU A 146 -13.47 -4.97 -13.01
CA GLU A 146 -14.67 -4.13 -13.09
C GLU A 146 -15.75 -4.81 -13.91
N LEU A 147 -15.40 -5.39 -15.06
CA LEU A 147 -16.30 -6.17 -15.91
C LEU A 147 -16.93 -7.33 -15.14
N TYR A 148 -16.10 -8.12 -14.44
CA TYR A 148 -16.58 -9.22 -13.62
C TYR A 148 -17.55 -8.74 -12.54
N THR A 149 -17.23 -7.67 -11.84
CA THR A 149 -18.05 -7.14 -10.75
C THR A 149 -19.43 -6.64 -11.25
N ARG A 150 -19.46 -5.98 -12.42
CA ARG A 150 -20.70 -5.40 -12.96
C ARG A 150 -21.61 -6.41 -13.63
N TYR A 151 -21.04 -7.42 -14.28
CA TYR A 151 -21.79 -8.37 -15.12
C TYR A 151 -21.83 -9.79 -14.57
N TYR A 152 -21.35 -10.00 -13.34
CA TYR A 152 -21.47 -11.30 -12.69
C TYR A 152 -22.94 -11.73 -12.60
N GLY A 153 -23.27 -12.89 -13.18
CA GLY A 153 -24.63 -13.42 -13.19
C GLY A 153 -25.61 -12.76 -14.18
N ARG A 154 -25.12 -11.86 -15.06
CA ARG A 154 -25.89 -11.28 -16.17
C ARG A 154 -25.60 -11.99 -17.49
N ASN A 155 -26.47 -11.77 -18.49
CA ASN A 155 -26.29 -12.30 -19.84
C ASN A 155 -25.18 -11.52 -20.60
N LEU A 156 -23.91 -11.73 -20.23
CA LEU A 156 -22.77 -11.16 -20.92
C LEU A 156 -22.46 -12.00 -22.18
N GLY A 157 -22.92 -11.52 -23.35
CA GLY A 157 -22.82 -12.24 -24.61
C GLY A 157 -21.41 -12.29 -25.20
N ALA A 158 -20.70 -11.15 -25.23
CA ALA A 158 -19.32 -11.07 -25.69
C ALA A 158 -18.63 -9.81 -25.17
N VAL A 159 -17.29 -9.84 -25.17
CA VAL A 159 -16.43 -8.68 -24.90
C VAL A 159 -15.54 -8.42 -26.10
N ILE A 160 -15.52 -7.18 -26.59
CA ILE A 160 -14.64 -6.71 -27.65
C ILE A 160 -13.56 -5.88 -26.96
N LEU A 161 -12.31 -6.34 -26.99
CA LEU A 161 -11.15 -5.70 -26.37
C LEU A 161 -10.23 -5.14 -27.45
N ALA A 162 -10.16 -3.83 -27.60
CA ALA A 162 -9.28 -3.14 -28.53
C ALA A 162 -8.07 -2.57 -27.76
N SER A 163 -6.86 -3.05 -28.03
CA SER A 163 -5.59 -2.64 -27.41
C SER A 163 -4.41 -3.06 -28.29
N ASP A 164 -3.23 -2.55 -27.99
CA ASP A 164 -1.97 -3.05 -28.55
C ASP A 164 -1.38 -4.22 -27.73
N GLY A 165 -2.01 -4.57 -26.60
CA GLY A 165 -1.57 -5.67 -25.74
C GLY A 165 -0.36 -5.34 -24.85
N ILE A 166 0.13 -4.10 -24.85
CA ILE A 166 1.21 -3.65 -23.96
C ILE A 166 0.59 -3.34 -22.59
N ILE A 167 0.88 -4.19 -21.60
CA ILE A 167 0.35 -4.02 -20.24
C ILE A 167 1.46 -3.60 -19.32
N ASN A 168 1.30 -2.46 -18.68
CA ASN A 168 2.29 -1.90 -17.76
C ASN A 168 1.71 -1.57 -16.38
N LYS A 169 0.40 -1.85 -16.17
CA LYS A 169 -0.29 -1.70 -14.89
C LYS A 169 -1.10 -2.95 -14.56
N GLY A 170 -1.05 -3.37 -13.29
CA GLY A 170 -1.83 -4.50 -12.79
C GLY A 170 -1.20 -5.88 -13.05
N SER A 171 -2.03 -6.92 -12.99
CA SER A 171 -1.63 -8.32 -13.18
C SER A 171 -1.75 -8.76 -14.64
N ASN A 172 -1.21 -9.94 -14.96
CA ASN A 172 -1.40 -10.50 -16.29
C ASN A 172 -2.89 -10.87 -16.50
N PRO A 173 -3.58 -10.29 -17.52
CA PRO A 173 -5.01 -10.46 -17.74
C PRO A 173 -5.44 -11.91 -17.99
N LEU A 174 -4.53 -12.78 -18.41
CA LEU A 174 -4.83 -14.20 -18.57
C LEU A 174 -5.24 -14.91 -17.27
N TYR A 175 -4.91 -14.33 -16.10
CA TYR A 175 -5.40 -14.83 -14.83
C TYR A 175 -6.82 -14.35 -14.52
N GLU A 176 -7.13 -13.09 -14.82
CA GLU A 176 -8.43 -12.49 -14.54
C GLU A 176 -9.52 -13.04 -15.47
N ILE A 177 -9.22 -13.24 -16.74
CA ILE A 177 -10.14 -13.82 -17.73
C ILE A 177 -10.68 -15.19 -17.30
N LYS A 178 -9.91 -15.99 -16.57
CA LYS A 178 -10.38 -17.28 -16.05
C LYS A 178 -11.58 -17.18 -15.11
N LYS A 179 -11.81 -16.01 -14.52
CA LYS A 179 -12.97 -15.74 -13.67
C LYS A 179 -14.23 -15.52 -14.51
N ILE A 180 -14.09 -15.00 -15.75
CA ILE A 180 -15.19 -14.70 -16.68
C ILE A 180 -15.39 -15.93 -17.57
N LYS A 181 -16.21 -16.86 -17.09
CA LYS A 181 -16.48 -18.12 -17.80
C LYS A 181 -17.57 -17.93 -18.85
N HIS A 182 -17.46 -18.69 -19.94
CA HIS A 182 -18.49 -18.78 -21.00
C HIS A 182 -18.77 -17.50 -21.80
N THR A 183 -17.92 -16.47 -21.68
CA THR A 183 -18.04 -15.25 -22.47
C THR A 183 -16.88 -15.18 -23.46
N PRO A 184 -17.14 -15.18 -24.77
CA PRO A 184 -16.09 -15.05 -25.78
C PRO A 184 -15.53 -13.62 -25.77
N PHE A 185 -14.20 -13.51 -25.80
CA PHE A 185 -13.49 -12.27 -26.01
C PHE A 185 -13.04 -12.17 -27.46
N PHE A 186 -13.51 -11.16 -28.15
CA PHE A 186 -13.00 -10.78 -29.45
C PHE A 186 -11.97 -9.65 -29.23
N THR A 187 -10.79 -9.80 -29.79
CA THR A 187 -9.75 -8.78 -29.62
C THR A 187 -9.50 -8.03 -30.93
N VAL A 188 -9.35 -6.72 -30.85
CA VAL A 188 -8.92 -5.87 -31.95
C VAL A 188 -7.47 -5.46 -31.68
N ALA A 189 -6.56 -6.03 -32.48
CA ALA A 189 -5.13 -5.86 -32.31
C ALA A 189 -4.67 -4.53 -32.95
N LEU A 190 -4.42 -3.54 -32.07
CA LEU A 190 -3.91 -2.22 -32.44
C LEU A 190 -2.39 -2.18 -32.38
N GLY A 191 -1.79 -1.12 -32.89
CA GLY A 191 -0.35 -0.90 -32.83
C GLY A 191 0.48 -1.78 -33.79
N ASP A 192 1.80 -1.60 -33.75
CA ASP A 192 2.77 -2.28 -34.65
C ASP A 192 3.61 -3.28 -33.86
N THR A 193 3.70 -4.51 -34.35
CA THR A 193 4.52 -5.58 -33.76
C THR A 193 5.97 -5.54 -34.22
N LEU A 194 6.31 -4.66 -35.16
CA LEU A 194 7.68 -4.57 -35.68
C LEU A 194 8.57 -3.80 -34.70
N VAL A 195 9.65 -4.42 -34.31
CA VAL A 195 10.69 -3.73 -33.55
C VAL A 195 11.29 -2.62 -34.43
N ARG A 196 11.08 -1.36 -34.03
CA ARG A 196 11.60 -0.19 -34.72
C ARG A 196 12.95 0.23 -34.18
N LYS A 197 13.63 1.07 -34.95
CA LYS A 197 14.90 1.68 -34.57
C LYS A 197 14.67 2.64 -33.39
N ASP A 198 15.27 2.32 -32.22
CA ASP A 198 15.03 3.09 -31.00
C ASP A 198 16.11 2.87 -29.94
N LEU A 199 16.47 3.94 -29.21
CA LEU A 199 17.33 3.88 -28.03
C LEU A 199 16.45 4.11 -26.79
N ILE A 200 16.49 3.19 -25.84
CA ILE A 200 15.61 3.21 -24.69
C ILE A 200 16.46 3.23 -23.42
N LEU A 201 16.31 4.25 -22.61
CA LEU A 201 16.81 4.23 -21.23
C LEU A 201 15.88 3.38 -20.38
N ASN A 202 16.17 2.06 -20.38
CA ASN A 202 15.25 1.05 -19.85
C ASN A 202 15.05 1.17 -18.35
N ASN A 203 16.14 1.26 -17.57
CA ASN A 203 16.08 1.35 -16.12
C ASN A 203 17.30 2.06 -15.53
N ILE A 204 17.12 2.63 -14.33
CA ILE A 204 18.19 3.19 -13.50
C ILE A 204 18.07 2.55 -12.12
N VAL A 205 19.08 1.77 -11.74
CA VAL A 205 19.14 1.11 -10.43
C VAL A 205 20.05 1.91 -9.52
N HIS A 206 19.54 2.37 -8.40
CA HIS A 206 20.29 3.15 -7.44
C HIS A 206 19.75 2.95 -6.02
N ASN A 207 20.52 3.28 -5.00
CA ASN A 207 20.05 3.36 -3.63
C ASN A 207 19.14 4.58 -3.47
N ARG A 208 18.11 4.49 -2.62
CA ARG A 208 17.24 5.64 -2.34
C ARG A 208 17.87 6.67 -1.41
N LEU A 209 18.87 6.25 -0.62
CA LEU A 209 19.48 7.02 0.46
C LEU A 209 20.99 6.97 0.36
N ALA A 210 21.66 8.11 0.53
CA ALA A 210 23.09 8.22 0.70
C ALA A 210 23.43 9.22 1.83
N TYR A 211 24.70 9.25 2.25
CA TYR A 211 25.17 10.23 3.22
C TYR A 211 26.12 11.21 2.51
N LYS A 212 26.03 12.48 2.88
CA LYS A 212 26.89 13.53 2.33
C LYS A 212 28.38 13.19 2.48
N GLY A 213 29.10 13.38 1.39
CA GLY A 213 30.53 13.03 1.28
C GLY A 213 30.79 11.56 1.04
N ASN A 214 29.78 10.72 0.84
CA ASN A 214 29.96 9.32 0.45
C ASN A 214 29.71 9.12 -1.02
N ASP A 215 30.35 8.08 -1.55
CA ASP A 215 30.10 7.58 -2.89
C ASP A 215 28.89 6.63 -2.90
N PHE A 216 28.10 6.67 -3.96
CA PHE A 216 27.00 5.75 -4.16
C PHE A 216 26.98 5.17 -5.59
N PRO A 217 26.67 3.89 -5.74
CA PRO A 217 26.62 3.23 -7.04
C PRO A 217 25.30 3.57 -7.76
N VAL A 218 25.39 3.71 -9.07
CA VAL A 218 24.26 3.83 -9.99
C VAL A 218 24.51 2.89 -11.16
N GLU A 219 23.49 2.13 -11.56
CA GLU A 219 23.52 1.29 -12.77
C GLU A 219 22.50 1.82 -13.76
N ILE A 220 22.95 2.12 -14.96
CA ILE A 220 22.13 2.62 -16.06
C ILE A 220 22.00 1.53 -17.10
N ILE A 221 20.78 1.12 -17.41
CA ILE A 221 20.48 0.09 -18.40
C ILE A 221 19.93 0.73 -19.65
N VAL A 222 20.68 0.67 -20.74
CA VAL A 222 20.31 1.20 -22.07
C VAL A 222 20.05 0.02 -23.01
N LYS A 223 18.88 0.02 -23.65
CA LYS A 223 18.50 -0.93 -24.68
C LYS A 223 18.55 -0.24 -26.04
N ALA A 224 19.21 -0.86 -27.02
CA ALA A 224 19.28 -0.40 -28.39
C ALA A 224 18.59 -1.40 -29.32
N ASN A 225 17.70 -0.91 -30.16
CA ASN A 225 17.05 -1.68 -31.21
C ASN A 225 17.50 -1.15 -32.56
N GLN A 226 17.99 -1.99 -33.45
CA GLN A 226 18.43 -1.69 -34.83
C GLN A 226 19.54 -0.59 -34.92
N PHE A 227 20.40 -0.49 -33.90
CA PHE A 227 21.53 0.43 -33.86
C PHE A 227 22.90 -0.27 -33.88
N GLU A 228 22.98 -1.48 -34.45
CA GLU A 228 24.27 -2.19 -34.63
C GLU A 228 25.32 -1.31 -35.31
N GLY A 229 26.54 -1.30 -34.78
CA GLY A 229 27.64 -0.49 -35.25
C GLY A 229 27.60 1.00 -34.89
N SER A 230 26.55 1.46 -34.22
CA SER A 230 26.39 2.86 -33.81
C SER A 230 26.98 3.12 -32.42
N LYS A 231 27.19 4.39 -32.10
CA LYS A 231 27.66 4.88 -30.80
C LYS A 231 26.69 5.94 -30.29
N ALA A 232 26.48 5.95 -28.96
CA ALA A 232 25.75 7.00 -28.29
C ALA A 232 26.44 7.42 -27.00
N LYS A 233 26.37 8.71 -26.66
CA LYS A 233 26.86 9.23 -25.37
C LYS A 233 25.78 9.06 -24.33
N VAL A 234 26.09 8.41 -23.20
CA VAL A 234 25.24 8.38 -22.00
C VAL A 234 25.83 9.33 -20.98
N SER A 235 25.03 10.25 -20.47
CA SER A 235 25.45 11.27 -19.50
C SER A 235 24.53 11.31 -18.27
N VAL A 236 25.11 11.68 -17.14
CA VAL A 236 24.37 11.97 -15.90
C VAL A 236 24.65 13.42 -15.53
N THR A 237 23.59 14.19 -15.38
CA THR A 237 23.67 15.60 -15.02
C THR A 237 22.92 15.87 -13.72
N LYS A 238 23.38 16.86 -12.97
CA LYS A 238 22.70 17.43 -11.82
C LYS A 238 22.75 18.94 -11.93
N ASP A 239 21.61 19.60 -11.78
CA ASP A 239 21.47 21.07 -11.87
C ASP A 239 22.15 21.66 -13.14
N GLY A 240 22.08 20.90 -14.26
CA GLY A 240 22.70 21.26 -15.53
C GLY A 240 24.22 20.98 -15.63
N VAL A 241 24.84 20.50 -14.57
CA VAL A 241 26.26 20.14 -14.54
C VAL A 241 26.43 18.64 -14.86
N GLU A 242 27.25 18.33 -15.87
CA GLU A 242 27.61 16.93 -16.22
C GLU A 242 28.51 16.35 -15.12
N LEU A 243 28.05 15.29 -14.45
CA LEU A 243 28.79 14.57 -13.41
C LEU A 243 29.50 13.33 -13.97
N PHE A 244 28.92 12.74 -15.00
CA PHE A 244 29.44 11.55 -15.67
C PHE A 244 29.04 11.55 -17.13
N SER A 245 29.94 11.06 -18.00
CA SER A 245 29.59 10.72 -19.36
C SER A 245 30.45 9.58 -19.90
N LYS A 246 29.83 8.71 -20.69
CA LYS A 246 30.52 7.60 -21.37
C LYS A 246 29.85 7.34 -22.71
N THR A 247 30.67 7.16 -23.74
CA THR A 247 30.19 6.71 -25.06
C THR A 247 30.09 5.19 -25.04
N VAL A 248 28.95 4.66 -25.40
CA VAL A 248 28.66 3.22 -25.56
C VAL A 248 28.64 2.85 -27.03
N PHE A 249 28.99 1.61 -27.33
CA PHE A 249 28.97 1.06 -28.69
C PHE A 249 28.02 -0.14 -28.71
N PHE A 250 27.14 -0.20 -29.71
CA PHE A 250 26.15 -1.27 -29.84
C PHE A 250 26.67 -2.33 -30.82
N GLU A 251 26.85 -3.55 -30.35
CA GLU A 251 27.44 -4.64 -31.12
C GLU A 251 26.43 -5.44 -31.92
N ALA A 252 25.16 -5.42 -31.50
CA ALA A 252 24.09 -6.21 -32.08
C ALA A 252 22.86 -5.34 -32.45
N SER A 253 22.02 -5.87 -33.32
CA SER A 253 20.78 -5.21 -33.73
C SER A 253 19.79 -5.05 -32.56
N SER A 254 19.79 -5.95 -31.58
CA SER A 254 19.13 -5.75 -30.28
C SER A 254 20.19 -5.94 -29.20
N ASP A 255 20.55 -4.88 -28.52
CA ASP A 255 21.64 -4.85 -27.54
C ASP A 255 21.17 -4.22 -26.24
N VAL A 256 21.70 -4.72 -25.12
CA VAL A 256 21.39 -4.19 -23.78
C VAL A 256 22.70 -3.95 -23.04
N ILE A 257 23.01 -2.69 -22.81
CA ILE A 257 24.25 -2.27 -22.16
C ILE A 257 23.93 -1.80 -20.75
N THR A 258 24.65 -2.37 -19.77
CA THR A 258 24.61 -1.92 -18.37
C THR A 258 25.86 -1.10 -18.07
N LEU A 259 25.67 0.14 -17.66
CA LEU A 259 26.73 1.04 -17.21
C LEU A 259 26.71 1.15 -15.71
N SER A 260 27.73 0.65 -15.04
CA SER A 260 27.93 0.87 -13.61
C SER A 260 28.84 2.08 -13.41
N LEU A 261 28.39 3.01 -12.57
CA LEU A 261 29.14 4.22 -12.22
C LEU A 261 28.99 4.54 -10.74
N ILE A 262 29.89 5.37 -10.26
CA ILE A 262 29.91 5.82 -8.88
C ILE A 262 29.78 7.34 -8.89
N LEU A 263 28.84 7.88 -8.10
CA LEU A 263 28.63 9.32 -7.93
C LEU A 263 28.87 9.70 -6.47
N GLU A 264 29.40 10.90 -6.24
CA GLU A 264 29.62 11.46 -4.92
C GLU A 264 28.41 12.29 -4.44
N ALA A 265 27.96 12.07 -3.22
CA ALA A 265 26.88 12.80 -2.57
C ALA A 265 27.39 14.15 -1.99
N LYS A 266 27.49 15.21 -2.79
CA LYS A 266 28.08 16.49 -2.39
C LYS A 266 27.18 17.37 -1.53
N SER A 267 25.87 17.37 -1.77
CA SER A 267 24.90 18.25 -1.10
C SER A 267 23.86 17.41 -0.38
N SER A 268 23.50 17.83 0.84
CA SER A 268 22.41 17.22 1.64
C SER A 268 21.03 17.60 1.09
N GLY A 269 20.02 16.87 1.56
CA GLY A 269 18.64 17.00 1.12
C GLY A 269 18.32 16.11 -0.08
N LYS A 270 17.14 16.30 -0.64
CA LYS A 270 16.71 15.58 -1.83
C LYS A 270 17.47 16.10 -3.06
N GLN A 271 18.08 15.20 -3.81
CA GLN A 271 18.90 15.54 -4.97
C GLN A 271 18.33 14.86 -6.22
N ARG A 272 18.09 15.65 -7.27
CA ARG A 272 17.60 15.22 -8.56
C ARG A 272 18.77 15.03 -9.54
N TYR A 273 18.81 13.87 -10.17
CA TYR A 273 19.76 13.52 -11.22
C TYR A 273 19.02 13.21 -12.50
N VAL A 274 19.55 13.68 -13.62
CA VAL A 274 18.99 13.42 -14.96
C VAL A 274 19.98 12.57 -15.74
N VAL A 275 19.52 11.43 -16.21
CA VAL A 275 20.26 10.57 -17.14
C VAL A 275 19.74 10.81 -18.54
N ASN A 276 20.64 11.01 -19.46
CA ASN A 276 20.32 11.27 -20.85
C ASN A 276 21.17 10.40 -21.78
N VAL A 277 20.55 9.78 -22.78
CA VAL A 277 21.17 9.08 -23.88
C VAL A 277 21.11 10.02 -25.10
N GLU A 278 22.21 10.18 -25.81
CA GLU A 278 22.30 10.99 -27.01
C GLU A 278 21.31 10.53 -28.08
N GLU A 279 20.55 11.45 -28.62
CA GLU A 279 19.56 11.22 -29.68
C GLU A 279 20.26 10.82 -30.98
N LEU A 280 19.88 9.71 -31.57
CA LEU A 280 20.38 9.26 -32.86
C LEU A 280 19.28 9.38 -33.93
N ALA A 281 19.70 9.70 -35.14
CA ALA A 281 18.76 9.88 -36.24
C ALA A 281 17.95 8.60 -36.55
N GLY A 282 16.65 8.73 -36.68
CA GLY A 282 15.74 7.66 -37.08
C GLY A 282 15.17 6.83 -35.94
N GLU A 283 15.30 7.29 -34.71
CA GLU A 283 14.59 6.71 -33.56
C GLU A 283 13.07 6.87 -33.70
N LEU A 284 12.34 5.94 -33.13
CA LEU A 284 10.89 5.96 -33.07
C LEU A 284 10.41 7.11 -32.19
N THR A 285 11.05 7.28 -31.02
CA THR A 285 10.78 8.37 -30.08
C THR A 285 12.06 8.79 -29.35
N TYR A 286 12.14 10.06 -28.96
CA TYR A 286 13.23 10.60 -28.13
C TYR A 286 12.83 10.76 -26.65
N VAL A 287 11.56 10.54 -26.34
CA VAL A 287 10.99 10.72 -24.98
C VAL A 287 11.61 9.74 -23.98
N ASN A 288 11.94 8.52 -24.44
CA ASN A 288 12.50 7.44 -23.64
C ASN A 288 14.04 7.48 -23.51
N ASN A 289 14.72 8.48 -24.14
CA ASN A 289 16.17 8.70 -24.01
C ASN A 289 16.55 9.43 -22.72
N LYS A 290 15.57 9.94 -21.98
CA LYS A 290 15.79 10.72 -20.77
C LYS A 290 14.96 10.20 -19.61
N ARG A 291 15.64 9.99 -18.46
CA ARG A 291 15.00 9.64 -17.18
C ARG A 291 15.63 10.37 -16.02
N GLU A 292 14.84 10.52 -14.96
CA GLU A 292 15.25 11.18 -13.74
C GLU A 292 15.23 10.19 -12.57
N PHE A 293 16.16 10.36 -11.64
CA PHE A 293 16.12 9.67 -10.38
C PHE A 293 16.46 10.62 -9.23
N TYR A 294 15.94 10.30 -8.07
CA TYR A 294 16.07 11.11 -6.87
C TYR A 294 16.76 10.33 -5.76
N MET A 295 17.62 11.04 -5.02
CA MET A 295 18.37 10.51 -3.88
C MET A 295 18.15 11.39 -2.67
N ASP A 296 17.85 10.79 -1.53
CA ASP A 296 17.83 11.47 -0.25
C ASP A 296 19.25 11.44 0.36
N ILE A 297 19.90 12.61 0.44
CA ILE A 297 21.27 12.72 0.97
C ILE A 297 21.21 13.30 2.38
N LEU A 298 21.49 12.45 3.36
CA LEU A 298 21.52 12.82 4.76
C LEU A 298 22.83 13.53 5.12
N ASP A 299 22.74 14.63 5.85
CA ASP A 299 23.92 15.40 6.33
C ASP A 299 24.41 14.90 7.69
N ASN A 300 23.62 14.13 8.43
CA ASN A 300 23.92 13.77 9.80
C ASN A 300 24.67 12.44 9.90
N LYS A 301 25.99 12.48 9.83
CA LYS A 301 26.81 11.41 10.42
C LYS A 301 26.56 11.40 11.92
N GLN A 302 26.39 10.23 12.51
CA GLN A 302 26.30 10.11 13.95
C GLN A 302 27.69 10.39 14.56
N GLU A 303 27.82 11.49 15.29
CA GLU A 303 29.05 11.82 16.00
C GLU A 303 29.21 10.91 17.23
N ILE A 304 30.33 10.20 17.31
CA ILE A 304 30.68 9.31 18.42
C ILE A 304 31.93 9.83 19.09
N LEU A 305 31.90 10.00 20.40
CA LEU A 305 33.04 10.42 21.19
C LEU A 305 33.59 9.28 22.04
N ILE A 306 34.90 9.04 21.96
CA ILE A 306 35.59 8.12 22.86
C ILE A 306 36.42 8.94 23.85
N LEU A 307 36.08 8.92 25.15
CA LEU A 307 36.78 9.57 26.21
C LEU A 307 37.59 8.55 27.01
N GLY A 308 38.89 8.66 26.93
CA GLY A 308 39.83 7.83 27.70
C GLY A 308 40.37 8.52 28.94
N LYS A 309 40.58 7.74 30.03
CA LYS A 309 41.35 8.21 31.20
C LYS A 309 42.83 8.44 30.80
N ALA A 310 43.38 7.55 30.01
CA ALA A 310 44.74 7.55 29.52
C ALA A 310 44.81 6.89 28.13
N PRO A 311 45.89 7.07 27.37
CA PRO A 311 46.07 6.33 26.11
C PRO A 311 46.00 4.82 26.34
N HIS A 312 45.20 4.12 25.52
CA HIS A 312 45.03 2.67 25.63
C HIS A 312 44.74 2.03 24.28
N PRO A 313 45.26 0.84 23.94
CA PRO A 313 45.01 0.17 22.67
C PRO A 313 43.54 -0.12 22.38
N ASP A 314 42.70 -0.31 23.39
CA ASP A 314 41.26 -0.52 23.24
C ASP A 314 40.58 0.66 22.54
N ILE A 315 41.02 1.90 22.83
CA ILE A 315 40.49 3.14 22.24
C ILE A 315 40.71 3.09 20.71
N ALA A 316 41.96 2.85 20.29
CA ALA A 316 42.28 2.77 18.86
C ALA A 316 41.59 1.59 18.17
N ALA A 317 41.41 0.45 18.86
CA ALA A 317 40.69 -0.70 18.32
C ALA A 317 39.21 -0.43 18.06
N MET A 318 38.53 0.22 19.04
CA MET A 318 37.12 0.61 18.90
C MET A 318 36.96 1.73 17.88
N GLN A 319 37.80 2.77 17.91
CA GLN A 319 37.75 3.84 16.92
C GLN A 319 37.85 3.30 15.49
N SER A 320 38.88 2.51 15.21
CA SER A 320 39.10 1.96 13.87
C SER A 320 38.03 0.97 13.41
N ALA A 321 37.31 0.31 14.34
CA ALA A 321 36.14 -0.51 14.02
C ALA A 321 34.95 0.33 13.63
N LEU A 322 34.70 1.43 14.34
CA LEU A 322 33.60 2.35 14.10
C LEU A 322 33.81 3.20 12.85
N GLU A 323 35.03 3.65 12.57
CA GLU A 323 35.40 4.39 11.34
C GLU A 323 35.18 3.58 10.05
N LYS A 324 35.04 2.25 10.13
CA LYS A 324 34.62 1.42 8.98
C LYS A 324 33.18 1.68 8.55
N ASN A 325 32.35 2.18 9.44
CA ASN A 325 30.99 2.56 9.12
C ASN A 325 30.97 4.03 8.67
N VAL A 326 30.71 4.24 7.41
CA VAL A 326 30.66 5.56 6.74
C VAL A 326 29.68 6.56 7.40
N ASN A 327 28.72 6.03 8.19
CA ASN A 327 27.70 6.82 8.87
C ASN A 327 28.14 7.37 10.23
N TYR A 328 29.37 7.03 10.66
CA TYR A 328 29.90 7.49 11.94
C TYR A 328 31.06 8.48 11.73
N GLU A 329 31.04 9.55 12.50
CA GLU A 329 32.17 10.42 12.69
C GLU A 329 32.73 10.21 14.11
N VAL A 330 33.87 9.56 14.20
CA VAL A 330 34.43 9.12 15.48
C VAL A 330 35.59 10.03 15.91
N SER A 331 35.48 10.58 17.09
CA SER A 331 36.59 11.33 17.72
C SER A 331 37.00 10.67 19.01
N SER A 332 38.31 10.58 19.24
CA SER A 332 38.85 10.11 20.52
C SER A 332 39.70 11.21 21.20
N LYS A 333 39.47 11.41 22.50
CA LYS A 333 40.20 12.39 23.33
C LYS A 333 40.48 11.83 24.71
N LEU A 334 41.49 12.33 25.33
CA LEU A 334 41.66 12.12 26.77
C LEU A 334 40.70 13.04 27.53
N ILE A 335 40.12 12.55 28.61
CA ILE A 335 39.16 13.33 29.39
C ILE A 335 39.76 14.61 29.96
N ALA A 336 41.07 14.61 30.21
CA ALA A 336 41.80 15.77 30.67
C ALA A 336 41.87 16.94 29.66
N ASP A 337 41.81 16.57 28.35
CA ASP A 337 41.95 17.50 27.24
C ASP A 337 40.60 17.82 26.58
N TYR A 338 39.49 17.36 27.17
CA TYR A 338 38.17 17.57 26.60
C TYR A 338 37.48 18.79 27.21
N GLU A 339 37.30 19.83 26.40
CA GLU A 339 36.60 21.07 26.74
C GLU A 339 35.28 21.27 25.97
N GLY A 340 34.85 20.29 25.19
CA GLY A 340 33.72 20.42 24.27
C GLY A 340 32.32 20.23 24.91
N GLU A 341 31.30 20.58 24.15
CA GLU A 341 29.91 20.28 24.49
C GLU A 341 29.55 18.84 24.07
N ALA A 342 29.14 18.01 25.02
CA ALA A 342 28.81 16.61 24.77
C ALA A 342 27.47 16.39 24.06
N LYS A 343 26.56 17.38 24.06
CA LYS A 343 25.20 17.27 23.50
C LYS A 343 25.15 16.96 21.99
N LYS A 344 26.20 17.30 21.27
CA LYS A 344 26.27 17.02 19.82
C LYS A 344 26.49 15.53 19.51
N TYR A 345 27.04 14.76 20.45
CA TYR A 345 27.35 13.36 20.22
C TYR A 345 26.10 12.47 20.38
N SER A 346 25.95 11.53 19.47
CA SER A 346 24.90 10.50 19.50
C SER A 346 25.22 9.40 20.50
N LEU A 347 26.50 9.18 20.81
CA LEU A 347 26.98 8.21 21.80
C LEU A 347 28.35 8.60 22.34
N VAL A 348 28.58 8.35 23.62
CA VAL A 348 29.89 8.53 24.25
C VAL A 348 30.42 7.22 24.81
N ILE A 349 31.66 6.86 24.49
CA ILE A 349 32.36 5.69 25.03
C ILE A 349 33.36 6.16 26.10
N PHE A 350 33.15 5.73 27.33
CA PHE A 350 34.04 6.00 28.46
C PHE A 350 35.00 4.83 28.68
N HIS A 351 36.29 5.09 28.47
CA HIS A 351 37.32 4.06 28.70
C HIS A 351 38.02 4.30 30.04
N GLN A 352 37.84 3.36 30.99
CA GLN A 352 38.34 3.42 32.36
C GLN A 352 37.92 4.68 33.15
N LEU A 353 36.73 5.15 32.91
CA LEU A 353 36.06 6.24 33.61
C LEU A 353 34.80 5.72 34.30
N PRO A 354 34.37 6.33 35.47
CA PRO A 354 35.00 7.45 36.17
C PRO A 354 36.36 7.08 36.76
N SER A 355 37.19 8.10 36.99
CA SER A 355 38.53 7.97 37.57
C SER A 355 38.59 8.43 39.05
N GLY A 356 39.77 8.51 39.63
CA GLY A 356 39.96 9.12 40.94
C GLY A 356 39.90 10.67 40.93
N ASN A 357 39.80 11.31 39.78
CA ASN A 357 39.78 12.77 39.65
C ASN A 357 38.34 13.31 39.66
N LEU A 358 38.01 14.18 40.63
CA LEU A 358 36.68 14.75 40.83
C LEU A 358 36.20 15.60 39.65
N GLN A 359 37.06 16.45 39.05
CA GLN A 359 36.68 17.29 37.92
C GLN A 359 36.29 16.46 36.71
N GLN A 360 37.04 15.38 36.42
CA GLN A 360 36.74 14.44 35.36
C GLN A 360 35.41 13.71 35.59
N ASN A 361 35.12 13.34 36.84
CA ASN A 361 33.87 12.67 37.21
C ASN A 361 32.64 13.59 37.04
N THR A 362 32.79 14.89 37.32
CA THR A 362 31.73 15.89 37.10
C THR A 362 31.36 15.99 35.64
N LEU A 363 32.34 15.87 34.72
CA LEU A 363 32.05 15.83 33.27
C LEU A 363 31.29 14.56 32.87
N VAL A 364 31.70 13.39 33.36
CA VAL A 364 30.99 12.14 33.15
C VAL A 364 29.54 12.22 33.63
N GLU A 365 29.33 12.77 34.85
CA GLU A 365 27.99 13.00 35.40
C GLU A 365 27.13 13.92 34.53
N LYS A 366 27.72 15.00 34.00
CA LYS A 366 27.03 15.93 33.13
C LYS A 366 26.59 15.27 31.86
N ILE A 367 27.39 14.40 31.26
CA ILE A 367 27.05 13.63 30.05
C ILE A 367 25.89 12.68 30.34
N ILE A 368 25.95 11.94 31.46
CA ILE A 368 24.88 11.03 31.88
C ILE A 368 23.57 11.80 32.13
N LYS A 369 23.64 12.96 32.86
CA LYS A 369 22.45 13.79 33.13
C LYS A 369 21.84 14.41 31.89
N ASN A 370 22.60 14.61 30.82
CA ASN A 370 22.10 15.07 29.54
C ASN A 370 21.40 13.96 28.74
N GLY A 371 21.33 12.73 29.27
CA GLY A 371 20.66 11.62 28.61
C GLY A 371 21.38 11.09 27.36
N ILE A 372 22.70 11.29 27.27
CA ILE A 372 23.45 10.80 26.09
C ILE A 372 23.77 9.32 26.28
N PRO A 373 23.37 8.46 25.32
CA PRO A 373 23.71 7.04 25.33
C PRO A 373 25.20 6.82 25.53
N SER A 374 25.59 5.86 26.39
CA SER A 374 26.99 5.70 26.75
C SER A 374 27.44 4.26 26.89
N ILE A 375 28.69 3.99 26.51
CA ILE A 375 29.38 2.71 26.76
C ILE A 375 30.44 2.93 27.80
N PHE A 376 30.47 2.14 28.85
CA PHE A 376 31.53 2.13 29.87
C PHE A 376 32.42 0.90 29.69
N VAL A 377 33.68 1.11 29.35
CA VAL A 377 34.72 0.09 29.36
C VAL A 377 35.43 0.14 30.71
N LEU A 378 35.07 -0.79 31.57
CA LEU A 378 35.53 -0.84 32.96
C LEU A 378 36.83 -1.63 33.05
N GLY A 379 37.88 -1.02 33.56
CA GLY A 379 39.21 -1.64 33.66
C GLY A 379 39.95 -1.26 34.93
N SER A 380 41.26 -1.52 34.97
CA SER A 380 42.12 -1.27 36.12
C SER A 380 42.14 0.18 36.61
N GLY A 381 41.89 1.13 35.71
CA GLY A 381 41.85 2.56 36.03
C GLY A 381 40.52 3.10 36.55
N THR A 382 39.45 2.29 36.58
CA THR A 382 38.08 2.71 36.93
C THR A 382 37.92 2.84 38.44
N ASN A 383 37.31 3.93 38.91
CA ASN A 383 36.85 4.08 40.29
C ASN A 383 35.46 3.46 40.42
N TYR A 384 35.37 2.21 40.89
CA TYR A 384 34.17 1.45 41.00
C TYR A 384 33.15 2.01 42.01
N ASN A 385 33.61 2.64 43.10
CA ASN A 385 32.74 3.32 44.05
C ASN A 385 31.97 4.44 43.37
N GLN A 386 32.68 5.30 42.65
CA GLN A 386 32.07 6.40 41.90
C GLN A 386 31.17 5.89 40.77
N PHE A 387 31.59 4.84 40.05
CA PHE A 387 30.77 4.20 39.03
C PHE A 387 29.43 3.66 39.59
N ASN A 388 29.50 2.98 40.75
CA ASN A 388 28.31 2.43 41.40
C ASN A 388 27.33 3.53 41.84
N ASN A 389 27.80 4.77 42.17
CA ASN A 389 26.97 5.91 42.52
C ASN A 389 26.13 6.44 41.34
N TYR A 390 26.53 6.23 40.10
CA TYR A 390 25.74 6.60 38.93
C TYR A 390 24.48 5.78 38.80
N ASN A 391 24.45 4.58 39.37
CA ASN A 391 23.28 3.70 39.45
C ASN A 391 22.67 3.42 38.09
N LEU A 392 23.49 3.03 37.11
CA LEU A 392 23.11 2.85 35.70
C LEU A 392 22.67 1.42 35.34
N GLY A 393 22.34 0.58 36.33
CA GLY A 393 21.86 -0.81 36.10
C GLY A 393 22.92 -1.89 36.32
N LEU A 394 24.17 -1.52 36.54
CA LEU A 394 25.26 -2.40 36.92
C LEU A 394 26.00 -1.86 38.15
N LYS A 395 26.30 -2.73 39.13
CA LYS A 395 27.16 -2.43 40.27
C LYS A 395 28.16 -3.57 40.48
N LEU A 396 29.42 -3.17 40.76
CA LEU A 396 30.50 -4.07 41.14
C LEU A 396 30.86 -3.83 42.61
N ILE A 397 30.64 -4.83 43.44
CA ILE A 397 30.83 -4.71 44.91
C ILE A 397 31.98 -5.60 45.33
N GLY A 398 32.85 -5.07 46.19
CA GLY A 398 34.01 -5.81 46.74
C GLY A 398 35.03 -6.17 45.64
N VAL A 399 35.34 -5.19 44.77
CA VAL A 399 36.36 -5.37 43.75
C VAL A 399 37.74 -5.52 44.38
N ASN A 400 38.35 -6.68 44.19
CA ASN A 400 39.68 -7.01 44.72
C ASN A 400 40.45 -7.86 43.70
N GLY A 401 41.40 -7.25 43.02
CA GLY A 401 42.22 -7.93 42.01
C GLY A 401 41.64 -7.99 40.61
N VAL A 402 42.22 -8.78 39.76
CA VAL A 402 41.90 -8.93 38.31
C VAL A 402 41.92 -10.39 37.95
N ASN A 403 40.95 -10.81 37.14
CA ASN A 403 40.87 -12.14 36.54
C ASN A 403 41.12 -12.08 35.03
N ASN A 404 41.66 -13.16 34.48
CA ASN A 404 41.66 -13.40 33.02
C ASN A 404 40.45 -14.28 32.69
N VAL A 405 39.51 -13.73 31.93
CA VAL A 405 38.29 -14.45 31.57
C VAL A 405 38.08 -14.51 30.06
N THR A 406 37.56 -15.62 29.57
CA THR A 406 37.06 -15.74 28.20
C THR A 406 35.57 -15.44 28.15
N ALA A 407 35.08 -15.08 26.96
CA ALA A 407 33.68 -14.76 26.77
C ALA A 407 32.84 -16.02 26.49
N SER A 408 31.66 -16.06 27.08
CA SER A 408 30.59 -17.04 26.74
C SER A 408 29.35 -16.27 26.31
N ILE A 409 28.77 -16.67 25.18
CA ILE A 409 27.59 -15.97 24.63
C ILE A 409 26.30 -16.42 25.38
N ASN A 410 25.42 -15.46 25.62
CA ASN A 410 24.07 -15.73 26.12
C ASN A 410 23.12 -16.00 24.94
N THR A 411 22.65 -17.24 24.83
CA THR A 411 21.73 -17.65 23.75
C THR A 411 20.34 -17.02 23.86
N ALA A 412 19.96 -16.54 25.06
CA ALA A 412 18.68 -15.87 25.31
C ALA A 412 18.71 -14.36 24.98
N PHE A 413 19.85 -13.82 24.53
CA PHE A 413 19.96 -12.41 24.16
C PHE A 413 19.17 -12.09 22.88
N SER A 414 18.28 -11.08 22.94
CA SER A 414 17.34 -10.75 21.87
C SER A 414 17.39 -9.29 21.38
N GLN A 415 18.27 -8.44 21.95
CA GLN A 415 18.26 -7.00 21.62
C GLN A 415 18.74 -6.69 20.19
N PHE A 416 19.60 -7.52 19.64
CA PHE A 416 20.01 -7.47 18.24
C PHE A 416 20.53 -8.83 17.78
N THR A 417 20.50 -9.06 16.47
CA THR A 417 20.96 -10.33 15.89
C THR A 417 22.49 -10.41 15.88
N VAL A 418 23.02 -11.46 16.49
CA VAL A 418 24.44 -11.82 16.44
C VAL A 418 24.64 -12.80 15.29
N SER A 419 25.55 -12.49 14.34
CA SER A 419 25.83 -13.36 13.20
C SER A 419 26.42 -14.71 13.64
N GLU A 420 26.17 -15.78 12.88
CA GLU A 420 26.71 -17.11 13.20
C GLU A 420 28.25 -17.13 13.21
N SER A 421 28.89 -16.36 12.31
CA SER A 421 30.35 -16.20 12.30
C SER A 421 30.87 -15.59 13.62
N LEU A 422 30.18 -14.56 14.14
CA LEU A 422 30.54 -13.92 15.39
C LEU A 422 30.29 -14.85 16.60
N LYS A 423 29.19 -15.60 16.61
CA LYS A 423 28.91 -16.63 17.66
C LYS A 423 30.02 -17.67 17.75
N GLN A 424 30.58 -18.08 16.61
CA GLN A 424 31.67 -19.04 16.54
C GLN A 424 33.05 -18.44 16.89
N ALA A 425 33.23 -17.12 16.69
CA ALA A 425 34.47 -16.40 16.97
C ALA A 425 34.62 -16.05 18.46
N ILE A 426 33.54 -15.59 19.11
CA ILE A 426 33.55 -15.12 20.50
C ILE A 426 34.23 -16.10 21.48
N PRO A 427 33.94 -17.42 21.51
CA PRO A 427 34.59 -18.36 22.42
C PRO A 427 36.08 -18.55 22.18
N LYS A 428 36.57 -18.19 20.97
CA LYS A 428 37.98 -18.34 20.54
C LYS A 428 38.78 -17.06 20.80
N PHE A 429 38.16 -15.97 21.18
CA PHE A 429 38.87 -14.74 21.45
C PHE A 429 39.73 -14.84 22.71
N PRO A 430 40.86 -14.13 22.75
CA PRO A 430 41.76 -14.08 23.89
C PRO A 430 41.09 -13.56 25.15
N PRO A 431 41.59 -13.97 26.35
CA PRO A 431 41.02 -13.52 27.61
C PRO A 431 41.04 -12.02 27.81
N PHE A 432 39.98 -11.48 28.39
CA PHE A 432 39.88 -10.13 28.98
C PHE A 432 40.53 -10.08 30.34
N LYS A 433 41.07 -8.94 30.68
CA LYS A 433 41.41 -8.61 32.08
C LYS A 433 40.20 -7.95 32.74
N THR A 434 39.48 -8.69 33.57
CA THR A 434 38.27 -8.22 34.24
C THR A 434 38.55 -7.92 35.72
N PRO A 435 37.91 -6.90 36.30
CA PRO A 435 37.94 -6.70 37.74
C PRO A 435 37.24 -7.88 38.41
N PHE A 436 37.89 -8.48 39.41
CA PHE A 436 37.25 -9.51 40.22
C PHE A 436 36.41 -8.82 41.30
N ALA A 437 35.08 -8.91 41.19
CA ALA A 437 34.14 -8.41 42.17
C ALA A 437 33.54 -9.57 42.97
N GLY A 438 33.42 -9.36 44.28
CA GLY A 438 32.75 -10.34 45.16
C GLY A 438 31.27 -10.50 44.82
N ASN A 439 30.65 -9.46 44.23
CA ASN A 439 29.25 -9.52 43.75
C ASN A 439 29.06 -8.55 42.55
N TYR A 440 28.40 -9.08 41.49
CA TYR A 440 27.93 -8.30 40.32
C TYR A 440 26.40 -8.14 40.41
N LYS A 441 25.93 -6.96 40.75
CA LYS A 441 24.48 -6.68 40.77
C LYS A 441 24.05 -6.09 39.44
N VAL A 442 23.23 -6.82 38.71
CA VAL A 442 22.63 -6.44 37.42
C VAL A 442 21.16 -6.12 37.67
N ALA A 443 20.67 -4.98 37.18
CA ALA A 443 19.25 -4.63 37.29
C ALA A 443 18.37 -5.55 36.44
N ASN A 444 17.11 -5.75 36.82
CA ASN A 444 16.16 -6.61 36.09
C ASN A 444 15.87 -6.08 34.66
N SER A 445 16.05 -4.76 34.44
CA SER A 445 15.92 -4.12 33.11
C SER A 445 17.15 -4.33 32.23
N SER A 446 18.22 -4.90 32.75
CA SER A 446 19.45 -5.11 31.99
C SER A 446 19.44 -6.45 31.25
N THR A 447 20.05 -6.47 30.07
CA THR A 447 20.25 -7.67 29.26
C THR A 447 21.73 -7.96 29.09
N VAL A 448 22.13 -9.22 29.33
CA VAL A 448 23.52 -9.67 29.24
C VAL A 448 23.72 -10.36 27.89
N LEU A 449 24.67 -9.87 27.08
CA LEU A 449 25.09 -10.52 25.85
C LEU A 449 26.18 -11.57 26.10
N LEU A 450 27.16 -11.23 26.93
CA LEU A 450 28.31 -12.10 27.22
C LEU A 450 28.47 -12.30 28.71
N TYR A 451 28.71 -13.55 29.10
CA TYR A 451 29.12 -13.93 30.45
C TYR A 451 30.63 -14.25 30.52
N GLN A 452 31.15 -14.17 31.73
CA GLN A 452 32.53 -14.52 32.02
C GLN A 452 32.68 -16.04 32.15
N LYS A 453 33.67 -16.59 31.48
CA LYS A 453 34.15 -17.97 31.66
C LYS A 453 35.52 -17.92 32.27
N ILE A 454 35.68 -18.47 33.48
CA ILE A 454 36.95 -18.49 34.23
C ILE A 454 37.58 -19.90 34.09
N GLY A 455 38.66 -19.99 33.35
CA GLY A 455 39.22 -21.28 32.97
C GLY A 455 38.22 -22.14 32.20
N VAL A 456 37.77 -23.25 32.77
CA VAL A 456 36.75 -24.15 32.19
C VAL A 456 35.36 -23.90 32.73
N THR A 457 35.20 -23.06 33.77
CA THR A 457 33.96 -22.88 34.51
C THR A 457 33.16 -21.73 33.87
N LEU A 458 31.94 -21.99 33.44
CA LEU A 458 30.95 -20.98 33.07
C LEU A 458 30.41 -20.34 34.34
N THR A 459 30.30 -19.02 34.33
CA THR A 459 29.77 -18.26 35.46
C THR A 459 28.58 -17.40 35.00
N ASP A 460 27.76 -16.97 35.96
CA ASP A 460 26.70 -15.96 35.73
C ASP A 460 27.25 -14.51 35.81
N TYR A 461 28.56 -14.35 35.90
CA TYR A 461 29.16 -13.02 35.96
C TYR A 461 29.10 -12.35 34.58
N PRO A 462 28.52 -11.16 34.49
CA PRO A 462 28.37 -10.46 33.25
C PRO A 462 29.73 -9.99 32.70
N LEU A 463 29.92 -10.02 31.39
CA LEU A 463 31.08 -9.47 30.68
C LEU A 463 30.66 -8.29 29.78
N LEU A 464 29.54 -8.44 29.08
CA LEU A 464 28.96 -7.39 28.25
C LEU A 464 27.45 -7.30 28.54
N VAL A 465 27.05 -6.08 28.99
CA VAL A 465 25.69 -5.83 29.49
C VAL A 465 25.12 -4.59 28.85
N PHE A 466 23.83 -4.59 28.61
CA PHE A 466 23.06 -3.42 28.18
C PHE A 466 21.97 -3.12 29.20
N ASN A 467 21.70 -1.84 29.41
CA ASN A 467 20.62 -1.37 30.26
C ASN A 467 19.99 -0.12 29.69
N GLU A 468 18.72 0.06 29.98
CA GLU A 468 18.00 1.30 29.67
C GLU A 468 17.51 1.94 30.98
N LYS A 469 17.74 3.23 31.13
CA LYS A 469 17.30 4.00 32.29
C LYS A 469 17.00 5.44 31.87
N ASN A 470 15.82 5.95 32.25
CA ASN A 470 15.37 7.30 31.93
C ASN A 470 15.55 7.63 30.44
N ASP A 471 15.07 6.74 29.56
CA ASP A 471 15.13 6.87 28.11
C ASP A 471 16.54 6.94 27.50
N SER A 472 17.57 6.61 28.30
CA SER A 472 18.95 6.53 27.82
C SER A 472 19.46 5.10 27.90
N LYS A 473 20.16 4.69 26.86
CA LYS A 473 20.73 3.34 26.77
C LYS A 473 22.20 3.36 27.22
N TYR A 474 22.57 2.37 28.01
CA TYR A 474 23.91 2.19 28.55
C TYR A 474 24.46 0.82 28.21
N GLY A 475 25.72 0.75 27.76
CA GLY A 475 26.47 -0.47 27.55
C GLY A 475 27.63 -0.59 28.53
N PHE A 476 27.91 -1.78 28.99
CA PHE A 476 29.02 -2.03 29.93
C PHE A 476 29.89 -3.17 29.41
N ILE A 477 31.18 -2.89 29.18
CA ILE A 477 32.23 -3.86 28.93
C ILE A 477 33.02 -4.02 30.21
N ILE A 478 32.89 -5.15 30.89
CA ILE A 478 33.48 -5.38 32.20
C ILE A 478 34.88 -5.96 32.02
N GLY A 479 35.84 -5.13 31.72
CA GLY A 479 37.21 -5.49 31.49
C GLY A 479 37.91 -4.67 30.41
N GLU A 480 39.19 -4.88 30.28
CA GLU A 480 40.08 -4.24 29.31
C GLU A 480 40.78 -5.30 28.45
N GLY A 481 41.19 -4.93 27.22
CA GLY A 481 41.92 -5.80 26.31
C GLY A 481 41.11 -6.23 25.09
N ILE A 482 40.06 -5.47 24.73
CA ILE A 482 39.24 -5.74 23.54
C ILE A 482 40.05 -5.67 22.24
N TRP A 483 41.15 -4.87 22.23
CA TRP A 483 42.08 -4.80 21.11
C TRP A 483 42.69 -6.14 20.73
N ARG A 484 42.85 -7.07 21.70
CA ARG A 484 43.36 -8.44 21.43
C ARG A 484 42.34 -9.22 20.61
N TRP A 485 41.06 -9.00 20.78
CA TRP A 485 40.02 -9.65 19.97
C TRP A 485 40.13 -9.24 18.50
N LYS A 486 40.39 -7.94 18.25
CA LYS A 486 40.65 -7.45 16.90
C LYS A 486 41.84 -8.11 16.23
N LEU A 487 42.98 -8.23 16.96
CA LEU A 487 44.15 -8.90 16.44
C LEU A 487 43.95 -10.41 16.22
N ASN A 488 43.24 -11.06 17.13
CA ASN A 488 42.93 -12.46 17.03
C ASN A 488 42.02 -12.77 15.85
N ASP A 489 40.98 -11.94 15.62
CA ASP A 489 40.12 -12.05 14.49
C ASP A 489 40.91 -12.00 13.16
N TYR A 490 41.81 -11.05 13.03
CA TYR A 490 42.70 -10.97 11.88
C TYR A 490 43.63 -12.19 11.74
N SER A 491 44.20 -12.65 12.85
CA SER A 491 45.08 -13.83 12.83
C SER A 491 44.35 -15.06 12.30
N ASN A 492 43.11 -15.28 12.70
CA ASN A 492 42.31 -16.46 12.36
C ASN A 492 41.59 -16.33 11.00
N ASN A 493 41.05 -15.15 10.68
CA ASN A 493 40.12 -14.95 9.55
C ASN A 493 40.72 -14.05 8.46
N LYS A 494 41.92 -13.48 8.66
CA LYS A 494 42.53 -12.45 7.78
C LYS A 494 41.66 -11.22 7.55
N SER A 495 40.66 -11.04 8.37
CA SER A 495 39.78 -9.87 8.39
C SER A 495 39.49 -9.48 9.84
N HIS A 496 38.98 -8.26 10.04
CA HIS A 496 38.49 -7.78 11.33
C HIS A 496 36.96 -7.79 11.41
N ASP A 497 36.27 -8.52 10.54
CA ASP A 497 34.83 -8.37 10.31
C ASP A 497 33.99 -8.78 11.52
N ASN A 498 34.36 -9.87 12.22
CA ASN A 498 33.66 -10.29 13.44
C ASN A 498 33.79 -9.26 14.55
N PHE A 499 35.00 -8.75 14.76
CA PHE A 499 35.27 -7.71 15.75
C PHE A 499 34.53 -6.40 15.41
N ASN A 500 34.65 -5.93 14.17
CA ASN A 500 33.99 -4.71 13.70
C ASN A 500 32.47 -4.82 13.78
N ASN A 501 31.91 -5.99 13.43
CA ASN A 501 30.48 -6.27 13.53
C ASN A 501 30.00 -6.17 14.99
N LEU A 502 30.71 -6.76 15.94
CA LEU A 502 30.37 -6.67 17.37
C LEU A 502 30.32 -5.23 17.84
N VAL A 503 31.39 -4.45 17.59
CA VAL A 503 31.49 -3.05 18.04
C VAL A 503 30.43 -2.18 17.34
N SER A 504 30.22 -2.36 16.04
CA SER A 504 29.18 -1.63 15.29
C SER A 504 27.79 -1.95 15.77
N LYS A 505 27.45 -3.22 16.04
CA LYS A 505 26.13 -3.62 16.57
C LYS A 505 25.86 -3.04 17.95
N MET A 506 26.85 -3.04 18.84
CA MET A 506 26.71 -2.41 20.16
C MET A 506 26.39 -0.91 20.03
N VAL A 507 27.15 -0.20 19.20
CA VAL A 507 26.94 1.25 19.00
C VAL A 507 25.62 1.51 18.30
N GLN A 508 25.27 0.76 17.26
CA GLN A 508 23.99 0.87 16.56
C GLN A 508 22.80 0.72 17.51
N TYR A 509 22.83 -0.31 18.38
CA TYR A 509 21.76 -0.54 19.35
C TYR A 509 21.60 0.61 20.34
N LEU A 510 22.74 1.13 20.85
CA LEU A 510 22.75 2.18 21.87
C LEU A 510 22.46 3.57 21.28
N ALA A 511 22.96 3.88 20.08
CA ALA A 511 22.82 5.18 19.44
C ALA A 511 21.43 5.38 18.77
N LEU A 512 20.62 4.32 18.64
CA LEU A 512 19.25 4.42 18.19
C LEU A 512 18.44 5.30 19.14
N LYS A 513 18.11 6.52 18.69
CA LYS A 513 17.14 7.39 19.34
C LYS A 513 15.75 6.94 18.92
N GLU A 514 14.91 6.58 19.88
CA GLU A 514 13.47 6.49 19.61
C GLU A 514 12.97 7.91 19.33
N ASP A 515 12.23 8.05 18.23
CA ASP A 515 11.56 9.31 17.96
C ASP A 515 10.40 9.48 18.96
N LYS A 516 10.59 10.39 19.91
CA LYS A 516 9.61 10.75 20.95
C LYS A 516 8.79 11.98 20.58
N SER A 517 8.79 12.35 19.30
CA SER A 517 7.91 13.40 18.81
C SER A 517 6.46 13.03 19.11
N LYS A 518 5.73 13.93 19.73
CA LYS A 518 4.29 13.75 20.02
C LYS A 518 3.42 13.96 18.81
N PHE A 519 3.96 14.56 17.78
CA PHE A 519 3.28 14.78 16.51
C PHE A 519 4.16 14.28 15.39
N ARG A 520 3.64 13.33 14.59
CA ARG A 520 4.34 12.71 13.49
C ARG A 520 3.48 12.76 12.24
N VAL A 521 4.12 13.00 11.12
CA VAL A 521 3.49 12.99 9.80
C VAL A 521 4.28 12.07 8.89
N TYR A 522 3.58 11.13 8.27
CA TYR A 522 4.13 10.17 7.33
C TYR A 522 3.61 10.50 5.94
N CYS A 523 4.52 10.56 5.00
CA CYS A 523 4.24 10.74 3.59
C CYS A 523 5.29 9.95 2.80
N GLU A 524 4.90 9.34 1.71
CA GLU A 524 5.88 8.77 0.79
C GLU A 524 6.71 9.89 0.16
N ASN A 525 7.99 9.63 -0.05
CA ASN A 525 8.89 10.64 -0.59
C ASN A 525 8.73 10.89 -2.09
N THR A 526 8.07 9.97 -2.81
CA THR A 526 7.94 10.04 -4.28
C THR A 526 6.62 9.44 -4.72
N PHE A 527 5.88 10.19 -5.53
CA PHE A 527 4.63 9.81 -6.17
C PHE A 527 4.77 9.89 -7.69
N LEU A 528 3.90 9.20 -8.40
CA LEU A 528 3.71 9.39 -9.84
C LEU A 528 2.63 10.46 -10.07
N GLU A 529 2.65 11.12 -11.22
CA GLU A 529 1.72 12.23 -11.54
C GLU A 529 0.24 11.83 -11.59
N ASN A 530 -0.06 10.54 -11.74
CA ASN A 530 -1.42 10.00 -11.67
C ASN A 530 -1.76 9.39 -10.31
N GLN A 531 -0.88 9.52 -9.32
CA GLN A 531 -1.05 8.97 -7.98
C GLN A 531 -1.43 10.06 -6.99
N ALA A 532 -2.48 9.81 -6.20
CA ALA A 532 -2.87 10.72 -5.14
C ALA A 532 -1.82 10.74 -4.01
N VAL A 533 -1.49 11.93 -3.53
CA VAL A 533 -0.57 12.14 -2.41
C VAL A 533 -1.35 11.96 -1.10
N VAL A 534 -0.99 10.92 -0.36
CA VAL A 534 -1.64 10.58 0.90
C VAL A 534 -0.69 10.86 2.07
N PHE A 535 -1.20 11.56 3.07
CA PHE A 535 -0.53 11.81 4.34
C PHE A 535 -1.23 11.05 5.46
N GLU A 536 -0.43 10.47 6.34
CA GLU A 536 -0.89 9.91 7.60
C GLU A 536 -0.26 10.68 8.75
N SER A 537 -0.99 10.87 9.85
CA SER A 537 -0.46 11.61 10.99
C SER A 537 -0.90 10.98 12.30
N GLU A 538 -0.01 11.02 13.28
CA GLU A 538 -0.19 10.52 14.63
C GLU A 538 0.07 11.64 15.63
N LEU A 539 -0.83 11.77 16.62
CA LEU A 539 -0.68 12.68 17.74
C LEU A 539 -0.71 11.88 19.04
N TYR A 540 0.24 12.16 19.93
CA TYR A 540 0.40 11.47 21.20
C TYR A 540 0.22 12.43 22.38
N ASN A 541 -0.50 12.01 23.41
CA ASN A 541 -0.61 12.72 24.67
C ASN A 541 0.67 12.57 25.53
N ASP A 542 0.66 13.13 26.76
CA ASP A 542 1.81 13.05 27.66
C ASP A 542 2.11 11.62 28.16
N SER A 543 1.15 10.71 28.03
CA SER A 543 1.30 9.28 28.34
C SER A 543 1.68 8.43 27.12
N TYR A 544 1.96 9.04 25.98
CA TYR A 544 2.23 8.40 24.70
C TYR A 544 1.08 7.49 24.19
N GLU A 545 -0.14 7.88 24.49
CA GLU A 545 -1.34 7.27 23.92
C GLU A 545 -1.79 8.09 22.70
N LEU A 546 -2.24 7.42 21.64
CA LEU A 546 -2.74 8.07 20.43
C LEU A 546 -4.02 8.84 20.74
N VAL A 547 -4.07 10.09 20.32
CA VAL A 547 -5.24 10.98 20.43
C VAL A 547 -5.53 11.62 19.08
N ASN A 548 -6.81 11.84 18.75
CA ASN A 548 -7.24 12.43 17.48
C ASN A 548 -8.40 13.41 17.62
N GLU A 549 -8.50 14.08 18.77
CA GLU A 549 -9.58 15.04 19.04
C GLU A 549 -9.30 16.40 18.39
N GLU A 550 -8.04 16.79 18.25
CA GLU A 550 -7.62 18.08 17.70
C GLU A 550 -7.61 18.09 16.16
N GLY A 551 -7.75 19.27 15.57
CA GLY A 551 -7.65 19.46 14.13
C GLY A 551 -6.20 19.58 13.66
N VAL A 552 -5.80 18.71 12.75
CA VAL A 552 -4.48 18.78 12.08
C VAL A 552 -4.64 19.46 10.74
N VAL A 553 -3.79 20.44 10.43
CA VAL A 553 -3.80 21.21 9.18
C VAL A 553 -2.43 21.09 8.53
N ILE A 554 -2.40 20.98 7.19
CA ILE A 554 -1.19 20.95 6.39
C ILE A 554 -1.21 22.04 5.33
N GLU A 555 -0.08 22.70 5.16
CA GLU A 555 0.21 23.60 4.05
C GLU A 555 1.24 22.94 3.14
N ILE A 556 1.00 22.96 1.83
CA ILE A 556 1.88 22.38 0.82
C ILE A 556 2.35 23.51 -0.08
N THR A 557 3.63 23.55 -0.39
CA THR A 557 4.28 24.58 -1.20
C THR A 557 5.08 23.92 -2.30
N ASN A 558 4.93 24.41 -3.55
CA ASN A 558 5.74 23.93 -4.67
C ASN A 558 7.14 24.60 -4.70
N GLN A 559 8.01 24.14 -5.61
CA GLN A 559 9.37 24.65 -5.76
C GLN A 559 9.43 26.13 -6.14
N SER A 560 8.39 26.68 -6.80
CA SER A 560 8.30 28.10 -7.16
C SER A 560 7.85 28.99 -5.97
N GLY A 561 7.52 28.41 -4.81
CA GLY A 561 7.06 29.11 -3.62
C GLY A 561 5.56 29.36 -3.59
N GLU A 562 4.78 28.78 -4.48
CA GLU A 562 3.33 28.85 -4.47
C GLU A 562 2.77 27.94 -3.39
N VAL A 563 1.92 28.51 -2.54
CA VAL A 563 1.27 27.78 -1.42
C VAL A 563 -0.10 27.31 -1.85
N TYR A 564 -0.32 26.01 -1.78
CA TYR A 564 -1.64 25.42 -2.01
C TYR A 564 -2.59 25.70 -0.84
N PRO A 565 -3.90 25.73 -1.07
CA PRO A 565 -4.88 25.92 0.00
C PRO A 565 -4.65 24.91 1.13
N ALA A 566 -4.62 25.41 2.37
CA ALA A 566 -4.45 24.57 3.55
C ALA A 566 -5.54 23.48 3.61
N LYS A 567 -5.12 22.24 3.84
CA LYS A 567 -6.01 21.07 3.93
C LYS A 567 -6.05 20.54 5.36
N SER A 568 -7.20 20.02 5.77
CA SER A 568 -7.38 19.43 7.09
C SER A 568 -7.42 17.91 6.99
N PHE A 569 -6.77 17.24 7.93
CA PHE A 569 -6.82 15.79 8.02
C PHE A 569 -8.17 15.30 8.53
N SER A 570 -8.62 14.18 8.00
CA SER A 570 -9.76 13.42 8.50
C SER A 570 -9.32 12.43 9.58
N ARG A 571 -10.19 12.15 10.55
CA ARG A 571 -9.93 11.13 11.58
C ARG A 571 -10.04 9.73 10.98
N SER A 572 -9.06 8.87 11.25
CA SER A 572 -9.01 7.48 10.79
C SER A 572 -8.58 6.59 11.95
N GLY A 573 -9.52 5.85 12.55
CA GLY A 573 -9.25 5.11 13.79
C GLY A 573 -8.78 6.04 14.90
N ASN A 574 -7.60 5.78 15.46
CA ASN A 574 -6.97 6.64 16.49
C ASN A 574 -5.91 7.60 15.91
N ALA A 575 -5.79 7.68 14.59
CA ALA A 575 -4.84 8.51 13.87
C ALA A 575 -5.58 9.47 12.91
N TYR A 576 -4.83 10.09 12.01
CA TYR A 576 -5.35 11.00 11.00
C TYR A 576 -4.90 10.58 9.62
N ARG A 577 -5.73 10.83 8.61
CA ARG A 577 -5.41 10.60 7.20
C ARG A 577 -5.91 11.76 6.35
N LEU A 578 -5.11 12.12 5.37
CA LEU A 578 -5.46 13.13 4.36
C LEU A 578 -5.10 12.59 2.99
N ASP A 579 -6.08 12.53 2.11
CA ASP A 579 -5.86 12.46 0.67
C ASP A 579 -5.78 13.89 0.14
N ALA A 580 -4.56 14.28 -0.23
CA ALA A 580 -4.31 15.62 -0.74
C ALA A 580 -4.62 15.76 -2.24
N GLY A 581 -4.95 14.65 -2.92
CA GLY A 581 -5.22 14.61 -4.36
C GLY A 581 -3.97 14.46 -5.20
N ILE A 582 -4.15 14.65 -6.50
CA ILE A 582 -3.09 14.54 -7.52
C ILE A 582 -2.39 15.89 -7.67
N PHE A 583 -1.08 15.87 -7.84
CA PHE A 583 -0.24 17.03 -8.03
C PHE A 583 0.51 16.96 -9.37
N GLU A 584 0.83 18.11 -9.94
CA GLU A 584 1.67 18.19 -11.13
C GLU A 584 3.10 17.70 -10.86
N VAL A 585 3.84 17.37 -11.92
CA VAL A 585 5.24 16.94 -11.80
C VAL A 585 6.08 18.06 -11.19
N GLY A 586 6.76 17.78 -10.08
CA GLY A 586 7.54 18.77 -9.36
C GLY A 586 7.96 18.33 -7.96
N GLU A 587 8.68 19.22 -7.29
CA GLU A 587 9.11 19.07 -5.91
C GLU A 587 8.24 19.93 -5.00
N TYR A 588 7.82 19.35 -3.88
CA TYR A 588 6.90 19.95 -2.94
C TYR A 588 7.45 19.84 -1.53
N SER A 589 7.27 20.89 -0.75
CA SER A 589 7.46 20.88 0.69
C SER A 589 6.13 20.99 1.41
N TYR A 590 6.04 20.41 2.59
CA TYR A 590 4.84 20.53 3.41
C TYR A 590 5.19 20.90 4.85
N ASN A 591 4.25 21.56 5.52
CA ASN A 591 4.30 21.84 6.94
C ASN A 591 2.94 21.53 7.56
N ALA A 592 2.88 20.47 8.35
CA ALA A 592 1.69 20.10 9.09
C ALA A 592 1.74 20.65 10.50
N THR A 593 0.62 21.16 11.00
CA THR A 593 0.53 21.78 12.32
C THR A 593 -0.70 21.30 13.09
N VAL A 594 -0.53 21.19 14.40
CA VAL A 594 -1.62 20.88 15.34
C VAL A 594 -1.42 21.68 16.63
N THR A 595 -2.52 22.13 17.25
CA THR A 595 -2.47 22.75 18.58
C THR A 595 -2.96 21.75 19.61
N PHE A 596 -2.08 21.30 20.49
CA PHE A 596 -2.40 20.31 21.51
C PHE A 596 -1.92 20.78 22.90
N GLY A 597 -2.80 20.74 23.89
CA GLY A 597 -2.49 21.20 25.24
C GLY A 597 -2.02 22.67 25.30
N GLY A 598 -2.51 23.54 24.41
CA GLY A 598 -2.11 24.94 24.30
C GLY A 598 -0.74 25.18 23.65
N LYS A 599 -0.09 24.13 23.14
CA LYS A 599 1.18 24.22 22.40
C LYS A 599 0.95 23.91 20.93
N LYS A 600 1.55 24.71 20.06
CA LYS A 600 1.61 24.44 18.62
C LYS A 600 2.75 23.45 18.37
N LEU A 601 2.42 22.30 17.79
CA LEU A 601 3.36 21.30 17.30
C LEU A 601 3.34 21.36 15.76
N ASP A 602 4.51 21.21 15.15
CA ASP A 602 4.67 21.21 13.70
C ASP A 602 5.61 20.09 13.25
N GLN A 603 5.37 19.61 12.03
CA GLN A 603 6.20 18.62 11.34
C GLN A 603 6.27 19.00 9.87
N SER A 604 7.49 19.19 9.38
CA SER A 604 7.76 19.52 7.98
C SER A 604 8.40 18.34 7.28
N GLY A 605 8.21 18.28 5.95
CA GLY A 605 8.83 17.29 5.08
C GLY A 605 8.72 17.69 3.60
N GLU A 606 9.18 16.82 2.74
CA GLU A 606 9.21 17.03 1.29
C GLU A 606 8.74 15.77 0.57
N PHE A 607 8.08 15.96 -0.57
CA PHE A 607 7.77 14.88 -1.51
C PHE A 607 8.00 15.35 -2.94
N THR A 608 8.13 14.41 -3.87
CA THR A 608 8.33 14.69 -5.30
C THR A 608 7.30 13.94 -6.11
N VAL A 609 6.70 14.61 -7.08
CA VAL A 609 5.84 14.01 -8.08
C VAL A 609 6.62 13.86 -9.37
N ARG A 610 6.68 12.64 -9.91
CA ARG A 610 7.45 12.29 -11.10
C ARG A 610 6.54 12.02 -12.29
N GLU A 611 7.04 12.37 -13.45
CA GLU A 611 6.43 12.02 -14.73
C GLU A 611 6.40 10.50 -14.93
N LEU A 612 5.29 9.99 -15.40
CA LEU A 612 5.08 8.60 -15.73
C LEU A 612 5.32 8.38 -17.23
N LYS A 613 6.37 7.62 -17.56
CA LYS A 613 6.76 7.31 -18.96
C LYS A 613 6.66 5.81 -19.25
N ALA A 614 5.65 5.15 -18.68
CA ALA A 614 5.50 3.69 -18.82
C ALA A 614 5.27 3.29 -20.30
N GLU A 615 4.45 4.03 -21.00
CA GLU A 615 4.03 3.79 -22.39
C GLU A 615 5.19 3.91 -23.41
N TYR A 616 6.21 4.68 -23.09
CA TYR A 616 7.38 4.87 -23.96
C TYR A 616 8.52 3.87 -23.73
N THR A 617 8.40 3.00 -22.73
CA THR A 617 9.45 2.01 -22.40
C THR A 617 9.34 0.75 -23.25
N ASN A 618 8.12 0.32 -23.54
CA ASN A 618 7.85 -0.77 -24.47
C ASN A 618 6.79 -0.28 -25.47
N VAL A 619 7.20 -0.17 -26.73
CA VAL A 619 6.37 0.37 -27.82
C VAL A 619 6.05 -0.68 -28.89
N VAL A 620 6.40 -1.93 -28.64
CA VAL A 620 6.14 -3.06 -29.55
C VAL A 620 4.87 -3.75 -29.11
N ALA A 621 3.84 -3.76 -29.96
CA ALA A 621 2.56 -4.37 -29.63
C ALA A 621 2.66 -5.87 -29.38
N ASP A 622 1.95 -6.36 -28.37
CA ASP A 622 1.87 -7.80 -28.04
C ASP A 622 0.57 -8.41 -28.56
N HIS A 623 0.49 -8.58 -29.87
CA HIS A 623 -0.64 -9.28 -30.51
C HIS A 623 -0.73 -10.75 -30.06
N GLY A 624 0.38 -11.35 -29.57
CA GLY A 624 0.39 -12.72 -29.05
C GLY A 624 -0.46 -12.83 -27.79
N LEU A 625 -0.41 -11.85 -26.90
CA LEU A 625 -1.26 -11.79 -25.72
C LEU A 625 -2.74 -11.65 -26.11
N LEU A 626 -3.08 -10.76 -27.05
CA LEU A 626 -4.44 -10.55 -27.53
C LEU A 626 -5.01 -11.81 -28.20
N TYR A 627 -4.21 -12.47 -29.01
CA TYR A 627 -4.57 -13.77 -29.59
C TYR A 627 -4.86 -14.83 -28.52
N ASN A 628 -4.03 -14.92 -27.50
CA ASN A 628 -4.23 -15.86 -26.39
C ASN A 628 -5.49 -15.55 -25.58
N ILE A 629 -5.81 -14.27 -25.38
CA ILE A 629 -7.06 -13.83 -24.73
C ILE A 629 -8.27 -14.33 -25.53
N ALA A 630 -8.30 -14.03 -26.81
CA ALA A 630 -9.41 -14.43 -27.69
C ALA A 630 -9.54 -15.96 -27.77
N ASN A 631 -8.47 -16.66 -28.08
CA ASN A 631 -8.47 -18.10 -28.27
C ASN A 631 -8.87 -18.88 -27.00
N ASN A 632 -8.40 -18.46 -25.82
CA ASN A 632 -8.71 -19.12 -24.54
C ASN A 632 -10.18 -18.96 -24.11
N THR A 633 -10.89 -18.00 -24.67
CA THR A 633 -12.29 -17.70 -24.35
C THR A 633 -13.27 -18.09 -25.45
N GLY A 634 -12.78 -18.67 -26.55
CA GLY A 634 -13.60 -19.07 -27.69
C GLY A 634 -13.98 -17.92 -28.62
N GLY A 635 -13.32 -16.78 -28.53
CA GLY A 635 -13.41 -15.68 -29.50
C GLY A 635 -12.31 -15.74 -30.54
N GLU A 636 -12.14 -14.65 -31.29
CA GLU A 636 -11.15 -14.50 -32.36
C GLU A 636 -10.48 -13.12 -32.29
N MET A 637 -9.26 -13.02 -32.82
CA MET A 637 -8.53 -11.77 -32.95
C MET A 637 -8.70 -11.18 -34.36
N PHE A 638 -8.97 -9.88 -34.42
CA PHE A 638 -9.15 -9.10 -35.64
C PHE A 638 -8.20 -7.90 -35.67
N TYR A 639 -8.02 -7.34 -36.86
CA TYR A 639 -7.29 -6.09 -37.05
C TYR A 639 -8.24 -4.89 -37.18
N PRO A 640 -7.76 -3.63 -37.02
CA PRO A 640 -8.62 -2.44 -37.06
C PRO A 640 -9.42 -2.25 -38.36
N ASN A 641 -8.91 -2.76 -39.47
CA ASN A 641 -9.57 -2.73 -40.77
C ASN A 641 -10.57 -3.89 -41.02
N GLU A 642 -10.78 -4.74 -40.02
CA GLU A 642 -11.65 -5.95 -40.13
C GLU A 642 -12.89 -5.85 -39.24
N LEU A 643 -13.30 -4.65 -38.80
CA LEU A 643 -14.46 -4.47 -37.90
C LEU A 643 -15.77 -5.03 -38.48
N ASP A 644 -15.95 -5.00 -39.80
CA ASP A 644 -17.12 -5.62 -40.44
C ASP A 644 -17.11 -7.15 -40.29
N ARG A 645 -15.96 -7.80 -40.47
CA ARG A 645 -15.81 -9.24 -40.26
C ARG A 645 -16.04 -9.61 -38.79
N LEU A 646 -15.58 -8.77 -37.87
CA LEU A 646 -15.83 -8.92 -36.43
C LEU A 646 -17.32 -8.86 -36.13
N ALA A 647 -18.06 -7.90 -36.74
CA ALA A 647 -19.51 -7.85 -36.58
C ALA A 647 -20.20 -9.12 -37.08
N GLU A 648 -19.79 -9.61 -38.25
CA GLU A 648 -20.32 -10.88 -38.80
C GLU A 648 -20.01 -12.09 -37.91
N ALA A 649 -18.78 -12.16 -37.33
CA ALA A 649 -18.39 -13.20 -36.40
C ALA A 649 -19.25 -13.21 -35.13
N ILE A 650 -19.55 -12.02 -34.58
CA ILE A 650 -20.44 -11.86 -33.44
C ILE A 650 -21.89 -12.25 -33.77
N PHE A 651 -22.40 -11.80 -34.93
CA PHE A 651 -23.78 -12.11 -35.34
C PHE A 651 -24.01 -13.59 -35.60
N ASN A 652 -22.98 -14.31 -36.03
CA ASN A 652 -23.04 -15.76 -36.35
C ASN A 652 -22.70 -16.64 -35.14
N LYS A 653 -22.35 -16.06 -33.98
CA LYS A 653 -22.04 -16.83 -32.79
C LYS A 653 -23.29 -17.34 -32.12
N GLU A 654 -23.51 -18.67 -32.18
CA GLU A 654 -24.72 -19.33 -31.65
C GLU A 654 -24.91 -19.19 -30.14
N GLU A 655 -23.84 -18.85 -29.41
CA GLU A 655 -23.84 -18.71 -27.94
C GLU A 655 -24.35 -17.34 -27.47
N ILE A 656 -24.43 -16.34 -28.38
CA ILE A 656 -24.89 -14.97 -28.05
C ILE A 656 -26.39 -14.87 -28.33
N VAL A 657 -27.19 -15.34 -27.39
CA VAL A 657 -28.65 -15.40 -27.50
C VAL A 657 -29.36 -14.76 -26.31
N ASP A 658 -30.60 -14.39 -26.54
CA ASP A 658 -31.49 -13.94 -25.49
C ASP A 658 -31.70 -15.05 -24.45
N ILE A 659 -31.57 -14.72 -23.17
CA ILE A 659 -31.91 -15.61 -22.07
C ILE A 659 -33.33 -15.30 -21.62
N SER A 660 -34.17 -16.31 -21.59
CA SER A 660 -35.52 -16.18 -21.04
C SER A 660 -35.59 -16.84 -19.68
N TYR A 661 -35.97 -16.08 -18.67
CA TYR A 661 -36.28 -16.63 -17.36
C TYR A 661 -37.68 -16.22 -16.92
N THR A 662 -38.29 -17.06 -16.09
CA THR A 662 -39.63 -16.83 -15.58
C THR A 662 -39.50 -16.16 -14.21
N GLU A 663 -39.97 -14.93 -14.10
CA GLU A 663 -40.12 -14.25 -12.82
C GLU A 663 -41.52 -14.51 -12.27
N LYS A 664 -41.62 -15.01 -11.08
CA LYS A 664 -42.85 -15.21 -10.37
C LYS A 664 -43.17 -13.97 -9.55
N ASP A 665 -44.13 -13.21 -10.03
CA ASP A 665 -44.63 -12.05 -9.33
C ASP A 665 -45.85 -12.47 -8.48
N VAL A 666 -45.72 -12.34 -7.18
CA VAL A 666 -46.75 -12.72 -6.21
C VAL A 666 -47.45 -11.49 -5.73
N SER A 667 -48.74 -11.39 -5.98
CA SER A 667 -49.53 -10.24 -5.54
C SER A 667 -50.71 -10.63 -4.64
N ASP A 668 -50.95 -9.88 -3.59
CA ASP A 668 -52.06 -10.09 -2.66
C ASP A 668 -53.36 -9.61 -3.32
N VAL A 669 -54.36 -10.46 -3.35
CA VAL A 669 -55.69 -10.14 -3.87
C VAL A 669 -56.38 -9.07 -3.03
N ILE A 670 -56.06 -8.97 -1.75
CA ILE A 670 -56.59 -7.96 -0.84
C ILE A 670 -56.28 -6.49 -1.28
N ASN A 671 -55.20 -6.32 -2.06
CA ASN A 671 -54.77 -5.01 -2.57
C ASN A 671 -55.56 -4.56 -3.81
N TRP A 672 -56.44 -5.38 -4.36
CA TRP A 672 -57.22 -5.06 -5.55
C TRP A 672 -58.39 -4.11 -5.19
N LYS A 673 -58.24 -2.84 -5.52
CA LYS A 673 -59.20 -1.79 -5.20
C LYS A 673 -60.62 -2.04 -5.66
N TRP A 674 -60.81 -2.75 -6.74
CA TRP A 674 -62.14 -3.03 -7.27
C TRP A 674 -62.89 -4.13 -6.49
N ILE A 675 -62.24 -5.01 -5.74
CA ILE A 675 -62.90 -5.96 -4.82
C ILE A 675 -63.56 -5.19 -3.68
N PHE A 676 -62.86 -4.18 -3.15
CA PHE A 676 -63.43 -3.27 -2.16
C PHE A 676 -64.68 -2.54 -2.74
N ALA A 677 -64.55 -2.02 -3.99
CA ALA A 677 -65.69 -1.38 -4.68
C ALA A 677 -66.87 -2.35 -4.85
N LEU A 678 -66.60 -3.63 -5.20
CA LEU A 678 -67.65 -4.66 -5.32
C LEU A 678 -68.38 -4.90 -4.00
N ILE A 679 -67.62 -5.06 -2.90
CA ILE A 679 -68.22 -5.23 -1.56
C ILE A 679 -69.05 -4.02 -1.17
N MET A 680 -68.58 -2.79 -1.44
CA MET A 680 -69.33 -1.57 -1.19
C MET A 680 -70.63 -1.50 -2.01
N VAL A 681 -70.60 -1.90 -3.26
CA VAL A 681 -71.81 -1.96 -4.13
C VAL A 681 -72.81 -2.99 -3.60
N LEU A 682 -72.37 -4.18 -3.24
CA LEU A 682 -73.23 -5.23 -2.71
C LEU A 682 -73.90 -4.79 -1.40
N LEU A 683 -73.14 -4.19 -0.49
CA LEU A 683 -73.67 -3.68 0.78
C LEU A 683 -74.63 -2.49 0.58
N SER A 684 -74.28 -1.60 -0.37
CA SER A 684 -75.13 -0.43 -0.68
C SER A 684 -76.46 -0.84 -1.33
N LEU A 685 -76.45 -1.83 -2.22
CA LEU A 685 -77.66 -2.41 -2.84
C LEU A 685 -78.55 -3.07 -1.78
N GLU A 686 -77.96 -3.87 -0.90
CA GLU A 686 -78.69 -4.48 0.21
C GLU A 686 -79.30 -3.40 1.11
N TRP A 687 -78.53 -2.40 1.50
CA TRP A 687 -78.99 -1.30 2.33
C TRP A 687 -80.10 -0.52 1.65
N PHE A 688 -79.96 -0.22 0.35
CA PHE A 688 -81.01 0.47 -0.44
C PHE A 688 -82.34 -0.32 -0.50
N MET A 689 -82.24 -1.62 -0.73
CA MET A 689 -83.36 -2.53 -0.77
C MET A 689 -84.05 -2.63 0.59
N ARG A 690 -83.33 -2.64 1.69
CA ARG A 690 -83.84 -2.59 3.07
C ARG A 690 -84.62 -1.29 3.32
N LYS A 691 -83.99 -0.16 3.01
CA LYS A 691 -84.56 1.14 3.20
C LYS A 691 -85.85 1.35 2.39
N ARG A 692 -85.91 0.90 1.17
CA ARG A 692 -87.01 0.97 0.27
C ARG A 692 -88.24 0.13 0.77
N ASN A 693 -87.99 -0.95 1.46
CA ASN A 693 -89.03 -1.85 1.99
C ASN A 693 -89.33 -1.63 3.48
N GLY A 694 -88.93 -0.51 4.05
CA GLY A 694 -89.29 -0.07 5.41
C GLY A 694 -88.62 -0.81 6.57
N ALA A 695 -87.68 -1.61 6.30
CA ALA A 695 -86.88 -2.32 7.33
C ALA A 695 -85.65 -1.48 7.72
N TYR A 696 -85.83 -0.77 8.82
CA TYR A 696 -84.74 -0.01 9.46
C TYR A 696 -84.33 -0.64 10.79
#